data_feb60f481a4b9bf0cc26777fa7776a47
#
_entry.id   feb60f481a4b9bf0cc26777fa7776a47
#
_cell.length_a   1.000
_cell.length_b   1.000
_cell.length_c   1.000
_cell.angle_alpha   90.00
_cell.angle_beta   90.00
_cell.angle_gamma   90.00
#
_symmetry.space_group_name_H-M   'P 1'
#
loop_
_entity.id
_entity.type
_entity.pdbx_description
1 polymer ?
#
loop_
_entity_poly.entity_id
_entity_poly.type
_entity_poly.pdbx_seq_one_letter_code
_entity_poly.pdbx_strand_id
1 'polypeptide(L)'
;MLYIGSSLIAGDPSFSPWRSPSDEFAFGFKQVEGDLFLLSIWYNKLDEKSIAWYAIHDQNPAPRGSKLEVTASSGLLLQSSQGGEPWKPSPISGVVAFGKINDDGNLVLLDSNSTTLWESFKQPANILLPTQKIEVNSLLSSRKSQNSYALGKFQLRLSEGNLVLNIISLPSTYTYEPYHVIQAYEGNQIVFDKDGFLYIMQRNGKRVNISEPESAYPTNAHYYQVTLNFDGVITVSHHTRNPSAFNATWMHFKKIPHNICVTMRGNYSSGVCGYNSICILNNDQRPSCKCPPGYSLIDPNNKYSDCKPNIQPICEGGENNLTNNLYSLRVLPNTNWPTQDYELFWPFTVEECKNACLLDCFCVVAVYRDNSCWKKKLPLSNGREDKNETSVSYLKLSTSSFGQGFDLPIPKGKKKPNTLVLVLSTLLGSFALIVLILASLICRGYTFNHKEKLTGDFHPRESFGSSMRKFAFKEISEATNQFEEELGRGSCGIVYKGTMEVGPIAVKKFNMTEDGEKEFKSEINVVSQTHHKNIIRLFGYCDENKTYILIYEFMSNDNLARFLFSDKKLSWDIRTKITYGIARGLSYLHDECNTQIIHCDIKPQNVLLDEYYNPKISDFGLAKLLKMDQSRNRIETNIKGTTGYIAPDWFKSTRVTTKVDVYSFGVLLLEIICCRSNGEDVEVSEEGREILVDWAYDCLQQGRLNVLVEGDMEAIDDKERLERFVKVAIWCIQEDPSQRPTMKEVMYMLEEVVPVSSPPSPYPFNSICSQVSSM
;
A
#
# COMPACT_ATOMS: atom_id res chain seq x y z
N MET A 1 -38.21 -16.39 14.35
CA MET A 1 -38.54 -15.06 13.79
C MET A 1 -37.85 -14.02 14.67
N LEU A 2 -37.30 -12.98 14.07
CA LEU A 2 -36.55 -11.90 14.71
C LEU A 2 -37.39 -10.64 14.60
N TYR A 3 -37.97 -10.19 15.71
CA TYR A 3 -38.82 -8.99 15.73
C TYR A 3 -38.00 -7.73 15.95
N ILE A 4 -38.55 -6.59 15.59
CA ILE A 4 -37.97 -5.27 15.88
C ILE A 4 -37.69 -5.19 17.38
N GLY A 5 -36.50 -4.67 17.75
CA GLY A 5 -36.00 -4.60 19.11
C GLY A 5 -35.28 -5.87 19.60
N SER A 6 -35.33 -6.98 18.85
CA SER A 6 -34.47 -8.14 19.14
C SER A 6 -33.00 -7.75 19.06
N SER A 7 -32.18 -8.13 20.03
CA SER A 7 -30.76 -7.78 20.07
C SER A 7 -29.87 -8.93 20.51
N LEU A 8 -28.59 -8.86 20.13
CA LEU A 8 -27.51 -9.74 20.56
C LEU A 8 -26.34 -8.89 21.04
N ILE A 9 -25.62 -9.35 22.07
CA ILE A 9 -24.40 -8.68 22.57
C ILE A 9 -23.23 -9.63 22.45
N ALA A 10 -22.13 -9.15 21.87
CA ALA A 10 -20.91 -9.90 21.67
C ALA A 10 -20.27 -10.30 23.00
N GLY A 11 -20.09 -11.60 23.22
CA GLY A 11 -19.46 -12.16 24.42
C GLY A 11 -20.33 -12.23 25.66
N ASP A 12 -21.63 -11.93 25.56
CA ASP A 12 -22.60 -12.09 26.65
C ASP A 12 -23.30 -13.48 26.54
N PRO A 13 -23.11 -14.39 27.49
CA PRO A 13 -23.68 -15.74 27.46
C PRO A 13 -25.20 -15.76 27.65
N SER A 14 -25.82 -14.69 28.10
CA SER A 14 -27.28 -14.58 28.25
C SER A 14 -28.01 -14.49 26.91
N PHE A 15 -27.30 -14.13 25.84
CA PHE A 15 -27.84 -14.03 24.49
C PHE A 15 -27.51 -15.30 23.67
N SER A 16 -28.53 -16.07 23.33
CA SER A 16 -28.41 -17.24 22.45
C SER A 16 -28.44 -16.81 20.97
N PRO A 17 -27.65 -17.45 20.10
CA PRO A 17 -27.71 -17.17 18.66
C PRO A 17 -29.09 -17.50 18.10
N TRP A 18 -29.48 -16.80 17.06
CA TRP A 18 -30.73 -17.05 16.36
C TRP A 18 -30.58 -18.24 15.41
N ARG A 19 -31.52 -19.20 15.48
CA ARG A 19 -31.41 -20.49 14.79
C ARG A 19 -32.41 -20.62 13.68
N SER A 20 -32.07 -21.40 12.63
CA SER A 20 -33.01 -21.83 11.60
C SER A 20 -34.03 -22.83 12.16
N PRO A 21 -35.21 -23.03 11.51
CA PRO A 21 -36.24 -23.93 11.99
C PRO A 21 -35.75 -25.36 12.24
N SER A 22 -34.88 -25.88 11.36
CA SER A 22 -34.31 -27.24 11.48
C SER A 22 -33.06 -27.31 12.35
N ASP A 23 -32.64 -26.20 12.97
CA ASP A 23 -31.37 -26.08 13.74
C ASP A 23 -30.10 -26.35 12.91
N GLU A 24 -30.19 -26.31 11.57
CA GLU A 24 -29.02 -26.50 10.67
C GLU A 24 -28.08 -25.32 10.73
N PHE A 25 -28.60 -24.11 10.81
CA PHE A 25 -27.82 -22.87 10.84
C PHE A 25 -28.15 -22.02 12.06
N ALA A 26 -27.14 -21.28 12.52
CA ALA A 26 -27.31 -20.27 13.56
C ALA A 26 -26.64 -18.97 13.13
N PHE A 27 -27.24 -17.82 13.56
CA PHE A 27 -26.73 -16.48 13.31
C PHE A 27 -26.51 -15.74 14.61
N GLY A 28 -25.38 -15.05 14.71
CA GLY A 28 -25.00 -14.26 15.89
C GLY A 28 -23.52 -13.96 15.95
N PHE A 29 -23.04 -13.69 17.15
CA PHE A 29 -21.63 -13.42 17.40
C PHE A 29 -20.88 -14.73 17.67
N LYS A 30 -19.93 -15.08 16.79
CA LYS A 30 -19.01 -16.20 16.96
C LYS A 30 -17.65 -15.66 17.42
N GLN A 31 -17.15 -16.13 18.57
CA GLN A 31 -15.81 -15.79 19.04
C GLN A 31 -14.76 -16.35 18.08
N VAL A 32 -13.80 -15.51 17.66
CA VAL A 32 -12.75 -15.87 16.69
C VAL A 32 -11.36 -15.80 17.28
N GLU A 33 -11.05 -14.78 18.09
CA GLU A 33 -9.75 -14.62 18.76
C GLU A 33 -9.91 -13.72 19.98
N GLY A 34 -9.41 -14.15 21.15
CA GLY A 34 -9.46 -13.38 22.39
C GLY A 34 -10.87 -12.84 22.67
N ASP A 35 -11.00 -11.54 22.84
CA ASP A 35 -12.27 -10.81 23.05
C ASP A 35 -12.88 -10.23 21.74
N LEU A 36 -12.59 -10.88 20.63
CA LEU A 36 -13.08 -10.50 19.31
C LEU A 36 -14.14 -11.48 18.80
N PHE A 37 -15.23 -10.94 18.25
CA PHE A 37 -16.42 -11.68 17.82
C PHE A 37 -16.80 -11.31 16.41
N LEU A 38 -17.09 -12.32 15.59
CA LEU A 38 -17.54 -12.15 14.22
C LEU A 38 -19.06 -12.28 14.14
N LEU A 39 -19.74 -11.27 13.61
CA LEU A 39 -21.16 -11.40 13.26
C LEU A 39 -21.28 -12.30 12.05
N SER A 40 -21.83 -13.52 12.24
CA SER A 40 -21.76 -14.59 11.24
C SER A 40 -22.93 -15.57 11.29
N ILE A 41 -23.11 -16.29 10.20
CA ILE A 41 -23.93 -17.51 10.10
C ILE A 41 -22.97 -18.70 10.08
N TRP A 42 -23.28 -19.75 10.82
CA TRP A 42 -22.50 -20.98 10.85
C TRP A 42 -23.37 -22.23 10.79
N TYR A 43 -22.78 -23.35 10.39
CA TYR A 43 -23.41 -24.66 10.46
C TYR A 43 -23.53 -25.10 11.92
N ASN A 44 -24.76 -25.09 12.45
CA ASN A 44 -24.97 -25.27 13.88
C ASN A 44 -24.83 -26.73 14.34
N LYS A 45 -25.05 -27.69 13.44
CA LYS A 45 -24.90 -29.14 13.76
C LYS A 45 -23.50 -29.65 13.63
N LEU A 46 -22.53 -28.89 13.04
CA LEU A 46 -21.13 -29.28 12.98
C LEU A 46 -20.43 -28.92 14.29
N ASP A 47 -19.57 -29.80 14.78
CA ASP A 47 -18.83 -29.59 16.05
C ASP A 47 -17.92 -28.36 15.99
N GLU A 48 -17.22 -28.17 14.86
CA GLU A 48 -16.34 -27.00 14.65
C GLU A 48 -17.10 -25.70 14.37
N LYS A 49 -18.42 -25.76 14.23
CA LYS A 49 -19.27 -24.59 13.90
C LYS A 49 -18.69 -23.77 12.75
N SER A 50 -18.43 -24.43 11.61
CA SER A 50 -17.87 -23.79 10.41
C SER A 50 -18.71 -22.62 9.95
N ILE A 51 -18.05 -21.49 9.65
CA ILE A 51 -18.73 -20.26 9.20
C ILE A 51 -19.23 -20.45 7.77
N ALA A 52 -20.47 -20.09 7.52
CA ALA A 52 -21.15 -20.12 6.22
C ALA A 52 -21.26 -18.73 5.59
N TRP A 53 -21.43 -17.70 6.40
CA TRP A 53 -21.48 -16.30 5.99
C TRP A 53 -21.06 -15.40 7.15
N TYR A 54 -20.55 -14.19 6.84
CA TYR A 54 -20.27 -13.15 7.85
C TYR A 54 -20.49 -11.76 7.28
N ALA A 55 -20.85 -10.82 8.15
CA ALA A 55 -20.98 -9.42 7.77
C ALA A 55 -19.59 -8.84 7.45
N ILE A 56 -19.43 -8.27 6.25
CA ILE A 56 -18.18 -7.59 5.84
C ILE A 56 -18.28 -6.13 6.26
N HIS A 57 -17.37 -5.68 7.13
CA HIS A 57 -17.23 -4.28 7.52
C HIS A 57 -15.80 -3.97 7.98
N ASP A 58 -15.43 -2.69 8.05
CA ASP A 58 -14.06 -2.27 8.31
C ASP A 58 -13.56 -2.62 9.73
N GLN A 59 -14.48 -2.78 10.69
CA GLN A 59 -14.18 -3.13 12.08
C GLN A 59 -14.33 -4.63 12.38
N ASN A 60 -14.21 -5.51 11.39
CA ASN A 60 -14.25 -6.95 11.60
C ASN A 60 -12.93 -7.50 12.18
N PRO A 61 -12.97 -8.34 13.23
CA PRO A 61 -14.10 -8.72 14.07
C PRO A 61 -14.45 -7.67 15.14
N ALA A 62 -15.71 -7.69 15.62
CA ALA A 62 -16.22 -6.76 16.61
C ALA A 62 -15.71 -7.07 18.03
N PRO A 63 -15.37 -6.06 18.85
CA PRO A 63 -14.95 -6.26 20.24
C PRO A 63 -16.10 -6.72 21.15
N ARG A 64 -15.75 -7.30 22.30
CA ARG A 64 -16.73 -7.67 23.36
C ARG A 64 -17.62 -6.47 23.73
N GLY A 65 -18.92 -6.74 23.94
CA GLY A 65 -19.91 -5.73 24.28
C GLY A 65 -20.50 -5.01 23.06
N SER A 66 -20.06 -5.30 21.84
CA SER A 66 -20.70 -4.78 20.63
C SER A 66 -22.13 -5.32 20.51
N LYS A 67 -23.08 -4.45 20.11
CA LYS A 67 -24.52 -4.76 20.06
C LYS A 67 -25.02 -4.86 18.64
N LEU A 68 -25.69 -5.95 18.32
CA LEU A 68 -26.52 -6.08 17.13
C LEU A 68 -27.97 -5.88 17.52
N GLU A 69 -28.72 -5.08 16.75
CA GLU A 69 -30.15 -4.82 16.97
C GLU A 69 -30.93 -4.88 15.67
N VAL A 70 -32.17 -5.44 15.73
CA VAL A 70 -33.11 -5.39 14.61
C VAL A 70 -33.95 -4.12 14.69
N THR A 71 -33.82 -3.26 13.69
CA THR A 71 -34.50 -1.96 13.62
C THR A 71 -35.41 -1.86 12.41
N ALA A 72 -36.49 -1.08 12.51
CA ALA A 72 -37.43 -0.90 11.41
C ALA A 72 -36.85 -0.19 10.19
N SER A 73 -35.93 0.79 10.44
CA SER A 73 -35.37 1.66 9.39
C SER A 73 -34.11 1.11 8.73
N SER A 74 -33.31 0.36 9.48
CA SER A 74 -31.98 -0.13 9.00
C SER A 74 -31.88 -1.65 8.92
N GLY A 75 -32.94 -2.38 9.33
CA GLY A 75 -32.94 -3.83 9.42
C GLY A 75 -32.01 -4.30 10.55
N LEU A 76 -30.76 -4.63 10.23
CA LEU A 76 -29.72 -4.97 11.19
C LEU A 76 -28.82 -3.76 11.45
N LEU A 77 -28.55 -3.47 12.70
CA LEU A 77 -27.65 -2.39 13.12
C LEU A 77 -26.63 -2.96 14.10
N LEU A 78 -25.37 -3.05 13.66
CA LEU A 78 -24.24 -3.46 14.50
C LEU A 78 -23.49 -2.24 14.98
N GLN A 79 -23.50 -2.01 16.29
CA GLN A 79 -22.74 -0.95 16.98
C GLN A 79 -21.54 -1.56 17.69
N SER A 80 -20.36 -1.06 17.39
CA SER A 80 -19.13 -1.44 18.10
C SER A 80 -19.14 -0.82 19.52
N SER A 81 -18.68 -1.58 20.51
CA SER A 81 -18.47 -1.09 21.89
C SER A 81 -17.36 -0.06 21.99
N GLN A 82 -16.49 0.05 20.98
CA GLN A 82 -15.41 1.05 20.91
C GLN A 82 -15.80 2.31 20.11
N GLY A 83 -17.04 2.40 19.65
CA GLY A 83 -17.53 3.51 18.82
C GLY A 83 -17.22 3.30 17.31
N GLY A 84 -17.45 4.35 16.53
CA GLY A 84 -17.31 4.35 15.08
C GLY A 84 -18.68 4.26 14.36
N GLU A 85 -18.65 4.27 13.02
CA GLU A 85 -19.88 4.12 12.24
C GLU A 85 -20.46 2.72 12.41
N PRO A 86 -21.78 2.60 12.68
CA PRO A 86 -22.44 1.33 12.81
C PRO A 86 -22.53 0.64 11.44
N TRP A 87 -22.24 -0.68 11.41
CA TRP A 87 -22.51 -1.46 10.22
C TRP A 87 -24.02 -1.70 10.06
N LYS A 88 -24.49 -1.60 8.83
CA LYS A 88 -25.86 -1.96 8.40
C LYS A 88 -25.80 -2.62 7.02
N PRO A 89 -26.79 -3.47 6.68
CA PRO A 89 -26.91 -4.01 5.31
C PRO A 89 -27.01 -2.87 4.28
N SER A 90 -26.84 -3.22 3.00
CA SER A 90 -27.06 -2.27 1.89
C SER A 90 -28.43 -1.61 1.99
N PRO A 91 -28.62 -0.42 1.38
CA PRO A 91 -29.86 0.33 1.54
C PRO A 91 -31.10 -0.55 1.41
N ILE A 92 -31.94 -0.52 2.44
CA ILE A 92 -33.19 -1.26 2.50
C ILE A 92 -34.30 -0.36 2.00
N SER A 93 -35.00 -0.78 0.95
CA SER A 93 -36.13 -0.02 0.37
C SER A 93 -37.44 -0.42 1.08
N GLY A 94 -37.71 0.16 2.25
CA GLY A 94 -38.94 -0.11 2.99
C GLY A 94 -38.75 -0.21 4.51
N VAL A 95 -39.84 -0.55 5.20
CA VAL A 95 -39.83 -0.70 6.66
C VAL A 95 -39.76 -2.18 7.00
N VAL A 96 -38.70 -2.59 7.70
CA VAL A 96 -38.55 -3.97 8.15
C VAL A 96 -39.56 -4.27 9.25
N ALA A 97 -40.28 -5.37 9.14
CA ALA A 97 -41.22 -5.86 10.16
C ALA A 97 -40.59 -6.98 11.01
N PHE A 98 -39.90 -7.91 10.36
CA PHE A 98 -39.21 -9.01 11.04
C PHE A 98 -38.09 -9.61 10.16
N GLY A 99 -37.22 -10.40 10.79
CA GLY A 99 -36.23 -11.22 10.11
C GLY A 99 -36.40 -12.70 10.39
N LYS A 100 -35.79 -13.55 9.57
CA LYS A 100 -35.68 -14.99 9.80
C LYS A 100 -34.45 -15.57 9.14
N ILE A 101 -33.90 -16.62 9.71
CA ILE A 101 -32.87 -17.45 9.05
C ILE A 101 -33.57 -18.72 8.53
N ASN A 102 -33.35 -19.03 7.27
CA ASN A 102 -33.91 -20.21 6.60
C ASN A 102 -32.99 -21.44 6.80
N ASP A 103 -33.53 -22.64 6.49
CA ASP A 103 -32.79 -23.91 6.60
C ASP A 103 -31.74 -24.11 5.48
N ASP A 104 -31.66 -23.21 4.49
CA ASP A 104 -30.61 -23.13 3.48
C ASP A 104 -29.44 -22.21 3.92
N GLY A 105 -29.57 -21.56 5.10
CA GLY A 105 -28.57 -20.63 5.62
C GLY A 105 -28.79 -19.18 5.18
N ASN A 106 -29.85 -18.85 4.45
CA ASN A 106 -30.20 -17.50 4.05
C ASN A 106 -30.86 -16.72 5.19
N LEU A 107 -30.25 -15.62 5.62
CA LEU A 107 -30.88 -14.66 6.54
C LEU A 107 -31.62 -13.61 5.73
N VAL A 108 -32.93 -13.46 5.98
CA VAL A 108 -33.81 -12.55 5.25
C VAL A 108 -34.47 -11.54 6.18
N LEU A 109 -34.65 -10.31 5.72
CA LEU A 109 -35.40 -9.24 6.36
C LEU A 109 -36.65 -8.96 5.51
N LEU A 110 -37.82 -8.90 6.14
CA LEU A 110 -39.10 -8.85 5.48
C LEU A 110 -39.91 -7.65 5.98
N ASP A 111 -40.81 -7.16 5.12
CA ASP A 111 -41.84 -6.20 5.48
C ASP A 111 -43.07 -6.90 6.14
N SER A 112 -44.10 -6.12 6.46
CA SER A 112 -45.35 -6.62 7.04
C SER A 112 -46.15 -7.56 6.08
N ASN A 113 -45.89 -7.47 4.78
CA ASN A 113 -46.52 -8.30 3.75
C ASN A 113 -45.67 -9.54 3.41
N SER A 114 -44.60 -9.80 4.16
CA SER A 114 -43.63 -10.87 3.92
C SER A 114 -42.85 -10.72 2.61
N THR A 115 -42.71 -9.50 2.07
CA THR A 115 -41.85 -9.20 0.95
C THR A 115 -40.42 -9.10 1.42
N THR A 116 -39.47 -9.72 0.72
CA THR A 116 -38.04 -9.67 1.06
C THR A 116 -37.45 -8.29 0.73
N LEU A 117 -37.00 -7.58 1.76
CA LEU A 117 -36.34 -6.29 1.64
C LEU A 117 -34.80 -6.44 1.53
N TRP A 118 -34.27 -7.46 2.18
CA TRP A 118 -32.83 -7.77 2.16
C TRP A 118 -32.58 -9.25 2.46
N GLU A 119 -31.51 -9.80 1.92
CA GLU A 119 -31.11 -11.19 2.16
C GLU A 119 -29.57 -11.35 2.09
N SER A 120 -29.02 -12.20 2.98
CA SER A 120 -27.58 -12.47 3.04
C SER A 120 -27.04 -13.12 1.76
N PHE A 121 -27.85 -13.86 1.03
CA PHE A 121 -27.48 -14.52 -0.22
C PHE A 121 -27.14 -13.54 -1.36
N LYS A 122 -27.71 -12.34 -1.34
CA LYS A 122 -27.36 -11.26 -2.30
C LYS A 122 -26.07 -10.51 -1.92
N GLN A 123 -25.58 -10.72 -0.70
CA GLN A 123 -24.33 -10.12 -0.22
C GLN A 123 -23.39 -11.22 0.31
N PRO A 124 -22.90 -12.10 -0.56
CA PRO A 124 -22.01 -13.18 -0.14
C PRO A 124 -20.70 -12.63 0.41
N ALA A 125 -20.14 -13.29 1.41
CA ALA A 125 -18.81 -12.99 1.92
C ALA A 125 -17.73 -13.64 1.02
N ASN A 126 -17.22 -14.81 1.43
CA ASN A 126 -16.27 -15.59 0.62
C ASN A 126 -16.76 -17.03 0.37
N ILE A 127 -17.98 -17.34 0.77
CA ILE A 127 -18.59 -18.67 0.68
C ILE A 127 -19.92 -18.57 -0.04
N LEU A 128 -20.21 -19.54 -0.91
CA LEU A 128 -21.53 -19.77 -1.49
C LEU A 128 -22.10 -21.06 -0.92
N LEU A 129 -23.37 -20.99 -0.59
CA LEU A 129 -24.18 -22.12 -0.15
C LEU A 129 -25.06 -22.65 -1.29
N PRO A 130 -25.53 -23.91 -1.25
CA PRO A 130 -26.52 -24.42 -2.19
C PRO A 130 -27.74 -23.52 -2.24
N THR A 131 -28.33 -23.34 -3.42
CA THR A 131 -29.44 -22.44 -3.79
C THR A 131 -29.02 -20.98 -4.05
N GLN A 132 -27.78 -20.58 -3.74
CA GLN A 132 -27.28 -19.22 -3.92
C GLN A 132 -26.89 -18.95 -5.38
N LYS A 133 -27.06 -17.69 -5.77
CA LYS A 133 -26.72 -17.20 -7.12
C LYS A 133 -25.89 -15.93 -7.02
N ILE A 134 -24.94 -15.76 -7.95
CA ILE A 134 -24.21 -14.51 -8.16
C ILE A 134 -24.70 -13.92 -9.48
N GLU A 135 -25.29 -12.74 -9.43
CA GLU A 135 -25.74 -11.97 -10.58
C GLU A 135 -24.63 -11.05 -11.10
N VAL A 136 -24.83 -10.39 -12.25
CA VAL A 136 -23.83 -9.58 -12.95
C VAL A 136 -23.15 -8.52 -12.06
N ASN A 137 -23.84 -7.95 -11.09
CA ASN A 137 -23.29 -6.90 -10.23
C ASN A 137 -22.91 -7.40 -8.82
N SER A 138 -22.98 -8.71 -8.59
CA SER A 138 -22.64 -9.30 -7.30
C SER A 138 -21.22 -9.80 -7.30
N LEU A 139 -20.53 -9.68 -6.15
CA LEU A 139 -19.14 -10.06 -5.96
C LEU A 139 -19.03 -11.11 -4.84
N LEU A 140 -18.14 -12.07 -5.03
CA LEU A 140 -17.62 -12.90 -3.95
C LEU A 140 -16.18 -12.48 -3.67
N SER A 141 -15.88 -12.03 -2.45
CA SER A 141 -14.57 -11.53 -2.09
C SER A 141 -13.86 -12.46 -1.11
N SER A 142 -12.56 -12.66 -1.28
CA SER A 142 -11.76 -13.48 -0.37
C SER A 142 -11.56 -12.80 0.99
N ARG A 143 -11.13 -13.57 1.98
CA ARG A 143 -10.59 -13.03 3.24
C ARG A 143 -9.17 -12.51 3.02
N LYS A 144 -8.73 -11.59 3.88
CA LYS A 144 -7.36 -11.03 3.83
C LYS A 144 -6.29 -12.09 4.11
N SER A 145 -6.53 -12.98 5.07
CA SER A 145 -5.64 -14.09 5.41
C SER A 145 -6.44 -15.26 6.02
N GLN A 146 -5.77 -16.36 6.33
CA GLN A 146 -6.40 -17.52 6.97
C GLN A 146 -7.10 -17.15 8.30
N ASN A 147 -6.52 -16.23 9.06
CA ASN A 147 -7.01 -15.84 10.38
C ASN A 147 -7.71 -14.47 10.41
N SER A 148 -7.77 -13.75 9.27
CA SER A 148 -8.40 -12.44 9.19
C SER A 148 -9.64 -12.46 8.30
N TYR A 149 -10.76 -12.00 8.83
CA TYR A 149 -12.04 -11.88 8.13
C TYR A 149 -12.21 -10.52 7.42
N ALA A 150 -11.22 -9.65 7.47
CA ALA A 150 -11.21 -8.44 6.67
C ALA A 150 -11.18 -8.75 5.18
N LEU A 151 -11.58 -7.79 4.35
CA LEU A 151 -11.60 -7.91 2.89
C LEU A 151 -10.23 -8.29 2.34
N GLY A 152 -10.18 -9.35 1.53
CA GLY A 152 -8.98 -9.81 0.84
C GLY A 152 -8.89 -9.30 -0.59
N LYS A 153 -7.77 -9.61 -1.23
CA LYS A 153 -7.44 -9.09 -2.57
C LYS A 153 -8.01 -9.88 -3.74
N PHE A 154 -8.64 -11.03 -3.53
CA PHE A 154 -9.18 -11.85 -4.62
C PHE A 154 -10.68 -11.71 -4.70
N GLN A 155 -11.19 -11.61 -5.92
CA GLN A 155 -12.63 -11.52 -6.21
C GLN A 155 -13.03 -12.48 -7.32
N LEU A 156 -14.25 -13.03 -7.17
CA LEU A 156 -14.99 -13.74 -8.20
C LEU A 156 -16.19 -12.88 -8.61
N ARG A 157 -16.38 -12.73 -9.91
CA ARG A 157 -17.53 -12.01 -10.47
C ARG A 157 -17.92 -12.57 -11.84
N LEU A 158 -19.10 -12.20 -12.29
CA LEU A 158 -19.53 -12.41 -13.67
C LEU A 158 -19.22 -11.14 -14.46
N SER A 159 -18.38 -11.24 -15.48
CA SER A 159 -18.00 -10.13 -16.36
C SER A 159 -18.06 -10.56 -17.81
N GLU A 160 -18.74 -9.76 -18.66
CA GLU A 160 -18.91 -10.04 -20.09
C GLU A 160 -19.46 -11.46 -20.38
N GLY A 161 -20.33 -11.94 -19.51
CA GLY A 161 -20.92 -13.29 -19.62
C GLY A 161 -19.98 -14.43 -19.21
N ASN A 162 -18.80 -14.15 -18.64
CA ASN A 162 -17.82 -15.13 -18.19
C ASN A 162 -17.63 -15.07 -16.68
N LEU A 163 -17.32 -16.22 -16.05
CA LEU A 163 -16.82 -16.19 -14.68
C LEU A 163 -15.36 -15.77 -14.70
N VAL A 164 -15.03 -14.71 -13.97
CA VAL A 164 -13.67 -14.19 -13.88
C VAL A 164 -13.20 -14.15 -12.43
N LEU A 165 -11.91 -14.47 -12.24
CA LEU A 165 -11.20 -14.33 -10.99
C LEU A 165 -10.17 -13.21 -11.15
N ASN A 166 -10.31 -12.16 -10.34
CA ASN A 166 -9.45 -10.98 -10.38
C ASN A 166 -8.70 -10.80 -9.06
N ILE A 167 -7.58 -10.08 -9.14
CA ILE A 167 -6.98 -9.44 -7.98
C ILE A 167 -7.48 -7.99 -7.94
N ILE A 168 -7.75 -7.49 -6.74
CA ILE A 168 -8.01 -6.07 -6.51
C ILE A 168 -6.85 -5.45 -5.71
N SER A 169 -6.59 -4.19 -5.99
CA SER A 169 -5.71 -3.37 -5.15
C SER A 169 -6.49 -2.89 -3.94
N LEU A 170 -5.97 -3.14 -2.73
CA LEU A 170 -6.56 -2.61 -1.51
C LEU A 170 -5.70 -1.44 -1.01
N PRO A 171 -6.30 -0.32 -0.59
CA PRO A 171 -7.74 -0.07 -0.37
C PRO A 171 -8.49 0.49 -1.59
N SER A 172 -7.85 0.79 -2.72
CA SER A 172 -8.46 1.46 -3.89
C SER A 172 -9.58 0.65 -4.56
N THR A 173 -9.67 -0.65 -4.29
CA THR A 173 -10.57 -1.61 -4.96
C THR A 173 -10.41 -1.71 -6.49
N TYR A 174 -9.33 -1.09 -7.04
CA TYR A 174 -9.00 -1.23 -8.46
C TYR A 174 -8.88 -2.71 -8.82
N THR A 175 -9.57 -3.12 -9.87
CA THR A 175 -9.61 -4.50 -10.33
C THR A 175 -8.59 -4.71 -11.44
N TYR A 176 -7.60 -5.58 -11.18
CA TYR A 176 -6.63 -5.98 -12.20
C TYR A 176 -7.23 -6.94 -13.22
N GLU A 177 -6.51 -7.19 -14.30
CA GLU A 177 -6.89 -8.21 -15.29
C GLU A 177 -7.16 -9.57 -14.63
N PRO A 178 -8.11 -10.36 -15.18
CA PRO A 178 -8.41 -11.67 -14.65
C PRO A 178 -7.18 -12.60 -14.68
N TYR A 179 -6.86 -13.23 -13.56
CA TYR A 179 -5.88 -14.30 -13.53
C TYR A 179 -6.46 -15.65 -13.97
N HIS A 180 -7.78 -15.78 -13.98
CA HIS A 180 -8.47 -16.97 -14.49
C HIS A 180 -9.85 -16.61 -15.02
N VAL A 181 -10.19 -17.20 -16.18
CA VAL A 181 -11.49 -16.98 -16.85
C VAL A 181 -12.09 -18.33 -17.22
N ILE A 182 -13.36 -18.54 -16.85
CA ILE A 182 -14.17 -19.64 -17.37
C ILE A 182 -15.13 -19.05 -18.39
N GLN A 183 -14.91 -19.37 -19.66
CA GLN A 183 -15.65 -18.81 -20.77
C GLN A 183 -17.06 -19.41 -20.83
N ALA A 184 -18.07 -18.56 -20.86
CA ALA A 184 -19.46 -18.93 -21.09
C ALA A 184 -20.16 -18.01 -22.11
N TYR A 185 -19.49 -16.89 -22.49
CA TYR A 185 -19.86 -15.90 -23.50
C TYR A 185 -21.19 -15.17 -23.27
N GLU A 186 -22.27 -15.85 -22.89
CA GLU A 186 -23.61 -15.30 -22.67
C GLU A 186 -24.11 -15.55 -21.24
N GLY A 187 -23.24 -15.76 -20.29
CA GLY A 187 -23.60 -16.00 -18.90
C GLY A 187 -24.33 -14.80 -18.29
N ASN A 188 -25.41 -15.06 -17.55
CA ASN A 188 -26.17 -14.04 -16.83
C ASN A 188 -26.15 -14.22 -15.31
N GLN A 189 -25.81 -15.43 -14.83
CA GLN A 189 -25.67 -15.72 -13.40
C GLN A 189 -24.78 -16.95 -13.17
N ILE A 190 -24.05 -16.95 -12.06
CA ILE A 190 -23.36 -18.13 -11.54
C ILE A 190 -24.30 -18.77 -10.52
N VAL A 191 -24.58 -20.04 -10.65
CA VAL A 191 -25.55 -20.76 -9.82
C VAL A 191 -24.85 -21.90 -9.08
N PHE A 192 -25.02 -21.93 -7.77
CA PHE A 192 -24.74 -23.12 -6.97
C PHE A 192 -26.05 -23.71 -6.52
N ASP A 193 -26.49 -24.76 -7.18
CA ASP A 193 -27.85 -25.27 -6.99
C ASP A 193 -27.99 -26.20 -5.76
N LYS A 194 -29.22 -26.56 -5.45
CA LYS A 194 -29.56 -27.41 -4.29
C LYS A 194 -28.93 -28.81 -4.37
N ASP A 195 -28.61 -29.28 -5.57
CA ASP A 195 -28.07 -30.61 -5.82
C ASP A 195 -26.53 -30.59 -5.84
N GLY A 196 -25.90 -29.43 -5.57
CA GLY A 196 -24.43 -29.26 -5.45
C GLY A 196 -23.71 -29.00 -6.76
N PHE A 197 -24.43 -28.72 -7.85
CA PHE A 197 -23.84 -28.32 -9.13
C PHE A 197 -23.48 -26.83 -9.09
N LEU A 198 -22.22 -26.52 -9.47
CA LEU A 198 -21.78 -25.15 -9.74
C LEU A 198 -21.68 -24.96 -11.25
N TYR A 199 -22.42 -23.99 -11.78
CA TYR A 199 -22.45 -23.71 -13.22
C TYR A 199 -22.75 -22.25 -13.53
N ILE A 200 -22.45 -21.82 -14.76
CA ILE A 200 -22.89 -20.54 -15.31
C ILE A 200 -24.19 -20.80 -16.11
N MET A 201 -25.25 -20.08 -15.78
CA MET A 201 -26.48 -20.06 -16.55
C MET A 201 -26.34 -19.01 -17.66
N GLN A 202 -26.52 -19.41 -18.90
CA GLN A 202 -26.55 -18.50 -20.06
C GLN A 202 -27.95 -17.90 -20.24
N ARG A 203 -28.06 -16.79 -20.96
CA ARG A 203 -29.34 -16.12 -21.29
C ARG A 203 -30.29 -17.02 -22.07
N ASN A 204 -29.79 -17.93 -22.87
CA ASN A 204 -30.57 -18.92 -23.65
C ASN A 204 -31.00 -20.14 -22.82
N GLY A 205 -30.76 -20.18 -21.51
CA GLY A 205 -31.08 -21.25 -20.60
C GLY A 205 -30.10 -22.44 -20.59
N LYS A 206 -29.03 -22.41 -21.38
CA LYS A 206 -28.00 -23.42 -21.33
C LYS A 206 -27.12 -23.26 -20.10
N ARG A 207 -26.50 -24.38 -19.65
CA ARG A 207 -25.59 -24.41 -18.50
C ARG A 207 -24.18 -24.69 -18.99
N VAL A 208 -23.20 -23.96 -18.44
CA VAL A 208 -21.78 -24.24 -18.55
C VAL A 208 -21.30 -24.76 -17.21
N ASN A 209 -21.12 -26.08 -17.09
CA ASN A 209 -20.76 -26.71 -15.82
C ASN A 209 -19.32 -26.35 -15.41
N ILE A 210 -19.15 -25.98 -14.15
CA ILE A 210 -17.87 -25.68 -13.51
C ILE A 210 -17.46 -26.83 -12.60
N SER A 211 -18.41 -27.31 -11.78
CA SER A 211 -18.21 -28.43 -10.88
C SER A 211 -19.50 -29.24 -10.74
N GLU A 212 -19.34 -30.54 -10.65
CA GLU A 212 -20.43 -31.50 -10.40
C GLU A 212 -20.18 -32.18 -9.05
N PRO A 213 -21.25 -32.49 -8.29
CA PRO A 213 -21.10 -33.24 -7.05
C PRO A 213 -20.67 -34.68 -7.35
N GLU A 214 -19.89 -35.25 -6.46
CA GLU A 214 -19.52 -36.64 -6.56
C GLU A 214 -20.72 -37.53 -6.18
N SER A 215 -21.04 -38.53 -7.00
CA SER A 215 -22.20 -39.43 -6.76
C SER A 215 -22.13 -40.23 -5.45
N ALA A 216 -20.90 -40.42 -4.92
CA ALA A 216 -20.66 -41.06 -3.63
C ALA A 216 -21.07 -40.19 -2.41
N TYR A 217 -21.30 -38.89 -2.61
CA TYR A 217 -21.56 -37.93 -1.53
C TYR A 217 -22.84 -37.10 -1.83
N PRO A 218 -24.03 -37.69 -1.75
CA PRO A 218 -25.27 -37.00 -2.10
C PRO A 218 -25.60 -35.87 -1.12
N THR A 219 -26.23 -34.79 -1.60
CA THR A 219 -26.53 -33.56 -0.84
C THR A 219 -27.50 -33.76 0.33
N ASN A 220 -28.30 -34.82 0.32
CA ASN A 220 -29.16 -35.19 1.47
C ASN A 220 -28.36 -35.70 2.68
N ALA A 221 -27.16 -36.28 2.45
CA ALA A 221 -26.27 -36.79 3.49
C ALA A 221 -25.04 -35.88 3.75
N HIS A 222 -24.83 -34.87 2.92
CA HIS A 222 -23.65 -33.99 3.00
C HIS A 222 -24.04 -32.51 2.85
N TYR A 223 -23.34 -31.65 3.58
CA TYR A 223 -23.28 -30.22 3.30
C TYR A 223 -22.33 -29.97 2.14
N TYR A 224 -22.61 -28.98 1.34
CA TYR A 224 -21.77 -28.52 0.25
C TYR A 224 -21.51 -27.02 0.39
N GLN A 225 -20.34 -26.56 -0.02
CA GLN A 225 -20.01 -25.14 -0.12
C GLN A 225 -18.96 -24.87 -1.19
N VAL A 226 -19.00 -23.67 -1.74
CA VAL A 226 -17.95 -23.10 -2.60
C VAL A 226 -17.26 -22.00 -1.82
N THR A 227 -15.93 -22.05 -1.72
CA THR A 227 -15.17 -21.04 -0.95
C THR A 227 -14.13 -20.39 -1.84
N LEU A 228 -14.13 -19.06 -1.94
CA LEU A 228 -13.02 -18.29 -2.45
C LEU A 228 -12.04 -18.05 -1.29
N ASN A 229 -10.90 -18.71 -1.34
CA ASN A 229 -9.93 -18.68 -0.26
C ASN A 229 -9.05 -17.43 -0.32
N PHE A 230 -8.41 -17.10 0.80
CA PHE A 230 -7.52 -15.95 0.94
C PHE A 230 -6.31 -15.98 -0.01
N ASP A 231 -5.95 -17.14 -0.55
CA ASP A 231 -4.88 -17.34 -1.53
C ASP A 231 -5.36 -17.33 -2.99
N GLY A 232 -6.63 -17.00 -3.22
CA GLY A 232 -7.22 -16.86 -4.56
C GLY A 232 -7.70 -18.16 -5.22
N VAL A 233 -7.59 -19.30 -4.53
CA VAL A 233 -8.11 -20.57 -5.05
C VAL A 233 -9.55 -20.77 -4.61
N ILE A 234 -10.46 -21.03 -5.57
CA ILE A 234 -11.80 -21.52 -5.27
C ILE A 234 -11.72 -23.00 -4.93
N THR A 235 -12.37 -23.39 -3.85
CA THR A 235 -12.56 -24.80 -3.49
C THR A 235 -14.04 -25.12 -3.45
N VAL A 236 -14.44 -26.24 -4.07
CA VAL A 236 -15.75 -26.87 -3.88
C VAL A 236 -15.58 -28.04 -2.94
N SER A 237 -16.38 -28.05 -1.88
CA SER A 237 -16.15 -28.94 -0.74
C SER A 237 -17.46 -29.53 -0.24
N HIS A 238 -17.37 -30.72 0.34
CA HIS A 238 -18.49 -31.35 1.05
C HIS A 238 -18.07 -31.76 2.47
N HIS A 239 -19.04 -31.89 3.36
CA HIS A 239 -18.88 -32.37 4.74
C HIS A 239 -20.06 -33.27 5.10
N THR A 240 -19.83 -34.40 5.77
CA THR A 240 -20.93 -35.28 6.19
C THR A 240 -21.90 -34.59 7.17
N ARG A 241 -23.18 -34.85 7.05
CA ARG A 241 -24.22 -34.42 8.02
C ARG A 241 -24.28 -35.37 9.23
N ASN A 242 -23.62 -36.54 9.17
CA ASN A 242 -23.65 -37.51 10.25
C ASN A 242 -22.74 -37.05 11.41
N PRO A 243 -23.29 -36.65 12.57
CA PRO A 243 -22.50 -36.20 13.71
C PRO A 243 -21.67 -37.32 14.38
N SER A 244 -21.97 -38.59 14.09
CA SER A 244 -21.21 -39.74 14.64
C SER A 244 -19.96 -40.10 13.82
N ALA A 245 -19.68 -39.43 12.71
CA ALA A 245 -18.50 -39.66 11.90
C ALA A 245 -17.26 -39.10 12.63
N PHE A 246 -16.39 -40.00 13.08
CA PHE A 246 -15.16 -39.62 13.78
C PHE A 246 -14.23 -38.80 12.89
N ASN A 247 -13.78 -37.63 13.37
CA ASN A 247 -12.90 -36.71 12.63
C ASN A 247 -13.44 -36.25 11.27
N ALA A 248 -14.76 -36.03 11.13
CA ALA A 248 -15.33 -35.48 9.93
C ALA A 248 -14.79 -34.06 9.68
N THR A 249 -14.20 -33.84 8.51
CA THR A 249 -13.65 -32.56 8.06
C THR A 249 -14.16 -32.20 6.68
N TRP A 250 -14.06 -30.95 6.29
CA TRP A 250 -14.38 -30.51 4.93
C TRP A 250 -13.43 -31.14 3.91
N MET A 251 -13.97 -31.92 2.99
CA MET A 251 -13.25 -32.54 1.89
C MET A 251 -13.36 -31.70 0.63
N HIS A 252 -12.21 -31.28 0.06
CA HIS A 252 -12.14 -30.44 -1.13
C HIS A 252 -11.95 -31.33 -2.36
N PHE A 253 -12.95 -31.41 -3.24
CA PHE A 253 -12.89 -32.26 -4.44
C PHE A 253 -12.64 -31.50 -5.75
N LYS A 254 -12.84 -30.16 -5.76
CA LYS A 254 -12.53 -29.32 -6.93
C LYS A 254 -11.79 -28.07 -6.49
N LYS A 255 -10.74 -27.69 -7.23
CA LYS A 255 -9.96 -26.47 -7.00
C LYS A 255 -9.76 -25.72 -8.32
N ILE A 256 -9.99 -24.41 -8.29
CA ILE A 256 -9.96 -23.52 -9.46
C ILE A 256 -9.19 -22.22 -9.11
N PRO A 257 -8.18 -21.84 -9.88
CA PRO A 257 -7.54 -22.60 -10.95
C PRO A 257 -6.77 -23.81 -10.42
N HIS A 258 -6.44 -24.77 -11.28
CA HIS A 258 -5.66 -25.97 -10.92
C HIS A 258 -4.25 -25.62 -10.41
N ASN A 259 -3.60 -24.63 -11.03
CA ASN A 259 -2.30 -24.10 -10.58
C ASN A 259 -2.30 -22.58 -10.63
N ILE A 260 -2.59 -21.96 -9.50
CA ILE A 260 -2.67 -20.49 -9.40
C ILE A 260 -1.31 -19.83 -9.62
N CYS A 261 -0.18 -20.47 -9.24
CA CYS A 261 1.16 -19.90 -9.43
C CYS A 261 1.50 -19.67 -10.91
N VAL A 262 0.95 -20.49 -11.82
CA VAL A 262 1.21 -20.38 -13.26
C VAL A 262 0.19 -19.51 -13.99
N THR A 263 -1.04 -19.40 -13.47
CA THR A 263 -2.08 -18.58 -14.10
C THR A 263 -1.86 -17.08 -13.92
N MET A 264 -1.10 -16.67 -12.92
CA MET A 264 -0.70 -15.27 -12.73
C MET A 264 0.32 -14.84 -13.81
N ARG A 265 -0.13 -14.15 -14.84
CA ARG A 265 0.72 -13.74 -15.99
C ARG A 265 0.78 -12.23 -16.21
N GLY A 266 -0.09 -11.45 -15.56
CA GLY A 266 -0.19 -10.01 -15.77
C GLY A 266 0.84 -9.18 -14.98
N ASN A 267 1.13 -7.99 -15.47
CA ASN A 267 2.11 -7.04 -14.88
C ASN A 267 1.58 -6.29 -13.63
N TYR A 268 0.39 -6.61 -13.15
CA TYR A 268 -0.43 -5.63 -12.43
C TYR A 268 -0.62 -5.89 -10.95
N SER A 269 0.06 -6.86 -10.36
CA SER A 269 -0.05 -7.10 -8.92
C SER A 269 1.16 -7.82 -8.35
N SER A 270 1.26 -7.82 -7.01
CA SER A 270 2.23 -8.65 -6.28
C SER A 270 1.98 -10.16 -6.45
N GLY A 271 0.93 -10.57 -7.18
CA GLY A 271 0.53 -11.98 -7.35
C GLY A 271 -0.03 -12.59 -6.08
N VAL A 272 0.06 -13.93 -5.99
CA VAL A 272 -0.40 -14.69 -4.82
C VAL A 272 0.47 -14.39 -3.59
N CYS A 273 1.79 -14.40 -3.80
CA CYS A 273 2.81 -14.47 -2.76
C CYS A 273 3.47 -13.14 -2.37
N GLY A 274 2.97 -12.00 -2.86
CA GLY A 274 3.64 -10.73 -2.65
C GLY A 274 4.85 -10.49 -3.57
N TYR A 275 5.43 -9.30 -3.49
CA TYR A 275 6.61 -8.93 -4.28
C TYR A 275 7.87 -9.68 -3.83
N ASN A 276 8.77 -9.92 -4.79
CA ASN A 276 10.06 -10.60 -4.59
C ASN A 276 9.95 -12.03 -4.04
N SER A 277 8.75 -12.61 -4.02
CA SER A 277 8.49 -13.96 -3.53
C SER A 277 8.44 -14.98 -4.66
N ILE A 278 8.48 -16.25 -4.31
CA ILE A 278 8.33 -17.38 -5.22
C ILE A 278 7.12 -18.21 -4.78
N CYS A 279 6.17 -18.39 -5.69
CA CYS A 279 4.99 -19.24 -5.53
C CYS A 279 5.33 -20.67 -5.94
N ILE A 280 4.99 -21.64 -5.08
CA ILE A 280 5.15 -23.08 -5.30
C ILE A 280 3.81 -23.76 -5.11
N LEU A 281 3.40 -24.61 -6.02
CA LEU A 281 2.20 -25.40 -5.87
C LEU A 281 2.48 -26.64 -5.01
N ASN A 282 1.78 -26.79 -3.88
CA ASN A 282 1.84 -27.97 -3.06
C ASN A 282 1.09 -29.15 -3.68
N ASN A 283 1.27 -30.35 -3.13
CA ASN A 283 0.59 -31.57 -3.55
C ASN A 283 -0.95 -31.48 -3.41
N ASP A 284 -1.44 -30.67 -2.48
CA ASP A 284 -2.84 -30.39 -2.27
C ASP A 284 -3.38 -29.29 -3.23
N GLN A 285 -2.65 -28.92 -4.27
CA GLN A 285 -3.00 -27.87 -5.23
C GLN A 285 -3.25 -26.50 -4.61
N ARG A 286 -2.68 -26.22 -3.42
CA ARG A 286 -2.68 -24.89 -2.80
C ARG A 286 -1.31 -24.23 -2.97
N PRO A 287 -1.26 -22.91 -3.13
CA PRO A 287 0.02 -22.21 -3.23
C PRO A 287 0.72 -22.16 -1.87
N SER A 288 2.02 -22.24 -1.89
CA SER A 288 2.89 -21.86 -0.78
C SER A 288 3.91 -20.83 -1.26
N CYS A 289 4.28 -19.93 -0.36
CA CYS A 289 5.15 -18.82 -0.66
C CYS A 289 6.48 -18.95 0.06
N LYS A 290 7.57 -18.66 -0.66
CA LYS A 290 8.91 -18.57 -0.06
C LYS A 290 9.65 -17.34 -0.59
N CYS A 291 10.55 -16.82 0.23
CA CYS A 291 11.53 -15.84 -0.23
C CYS A 291 12.68 -16.54 -0.98
N PRO A 292 13.22 -15.95 -2.04
CA PRO A 292 14.44 -16.44 -2.66
C PRO A 292 15.63 -16.34 -1.70
N PRO A 293 16.74 -17.06 -1.94
CA PRO A 293 17.96 -16.94 -1.14
C PRO A 293 18.39 -15.49 -0.98
N GLY A 294 18.85 -15.08 0.20
CA GLY A 294 19.26 -13.70 0.49
C GLY A 294 18.12 -12.71 0.69
N TYR A 295 16.87 -13.19 0.77
CA TYR A 295 15.68 -12.40 1.07
C TYR A 295 14.96 -12.92 2.31
N SER A 296 14.23 -12.06 2.99
CA SER A 296 13.39 -12.40 4.15
C SER A 296 12.00 -11.77 4.02
N LEU A 297 11.00 -12.38 4.66
CA LEU A 297 9.64 -11.83 4.72
C LEU A 297 9.65 -10.44 5.38
N ILE A 298 8.87 -9.51 4.85
CA ILE A 298 8.63 -8.21 5.49
C ILE A 298 7.85 -8.40 6.79
N ASP A 299 6.80 -9.25 6.75
CA ASP A 299 6.07 -9.69 7.94
C ASP A 299 6.35 -11.18 8.20
N PRO A 300 7.18 -11.53 9.20
CA PRO A 300 7.53 -12.92 9.50
C PRO A 300 6.32 -13.80 9.90
N ASN A 301 5.23 -13.20 10.36
CA ASN A 301 4.02 -13.91 10.77
C ASN A 301 3.07 -14.20 9.59
N ASN A 302 3.31 -13.57 8.44
CA ASN A 302 2.51 -13.75 7.24
C ASN A 302 3.34 -14.35 6.10
N LYS A 303 3.20 -15.64 5.85
CA LYS A 303 3.92 -16.35 4.78
C LYS A 303 3.62 -15.84 3.37
N TYR A 304 2.54 -15.08 3.19
CA TYR A 304 2.11 -14.47 1.93
C TYR A 304 2.50 -12.99 1.82
N SER A 305 3.33 -12.48 2.74
CA SER A 305 3.85 -11.12 2.67
C SER A 305 4.96 -11.00 1.62
N ASP A 306 5.27 -9.74 1.26
CA ASP A 306 6.39 -9.44 0.38
C ASP A 306 7.72 -9.89 0.99
N CYS A 307 8.69 -10.18 0.11
CA CYS A 307 10.08 -10.43 0.51
C CYS A 307 10.93 -9.19 0.26
N LYS A 308 11.86 -8.91 1.16
CA LYS A 308 12.87 -7.86 1.01
C LYS A 308 14.27 -8.48 0.94
N PRO A 309 15.20 -7.90 0.16
CA PRO A 309 16.59 -8.33 0.18
C PRO A 309 17.18 -8.05 1.57
N ASN A 310 17.98 -9.00 2.08
CA ASN A 310 18.66 -8.85 3.38
C ASN A 310 19.78 -7.80 3.33
N ILE A 311 20.37 -7.62 2.14
CA ILE A 311 21.37 -6.59 1.85
C ILE A 311 20.87 -5.89 0.58
N GLN A 312 20.69 -4.58 0.66
CA GLN A 312 20.28 -3.82 -0.54
C GLN A 312 21.43 -3.79 -1.55
N PRO A 313 21.15 -3.96 -2.85
CA PRO A 313 22.12 -3.71 -3.90
C PRO A 313 22.56 -2.24 -3.84
N ILE A 314 23.83 -1.98 -3.61
CA ILE A 314 24.39 -0.61 -3.62
C ILE A 314 24.89 -0.36 -5.02
N CYS A 315 24.32 0.66 -5.67
CA CYS A 315 24.82 1.20 -6.93
C CYS A 315 25.65 2.44 -6.63
N GLU A 316 26.96 2.29 -6.35
CA GLU A 316 27.86 3.44 -6.25
C GLU A 316 28.11 3.98 -7.67
N GLY A 317 27.67 5.23 -7.90
CA GLY A 317 27.77 5.89 -9.20
C GLY A 317 29.23 6.11 -9.62
N GLY A 318 29.64 5.40 -10.66
CA GLY A 318 30.93 5.59 -11.33
C GLY A 318 31.21 4.44 -12.30
N GLU A 319 31.26 4.72 -13.59
CA GLU A 319 31.49 3.75 -14.69
C GLU A 319 32.81 2.96 -14.61
N ASN A 320 33.67 3.16 -13.63
CA ASN A 320 35.00 2.58 -13.62
C ASN A 320 35.44 1.77 -12.39
N ASN A 321 34.53 1.44 -11.45
CA ASN A 321 34.89 0.60 -10.28
C ASN A 321 33.90 -0.56 -10.05
N LEU A 322 33.65 -1.35 -11.09
CA LEU A 322 33.06 -2.68 -10.94
C LEU A 322 34.11 -3.64 -10.39
N THR A 323 34.27 -3.67 -9.07
CA THR A 323 35.00 -4.72 -8.39
C THR A 323 34.23 -6.02 -8.57
N ASN A 324 34.71 -6.89 -9.45
CA ASN A 324 34.16 -8.21 -9.82
C ASN A 324 33.92 -9.18 -8.65
N ASN A 325 34.12 -8.76 -7.39
CA ASN A 325 34.05 -9.60 -6.20
C ASN A 325 32.92 -9.25 -5.23
N LEU A 326 32.10 -8.21 -5.49
CA LEU A 326 31.03 -7.79 -4.57
C LEU A 326 29.74 -8.57 -4.73
N TYR A 327 29.50 -9.16 -5.91
CA TYR A 327 28.28 -9.87 -6.22
C TYR A 327 28.57 -11.24 -6.83
N SER A 328 27.69 -12.19 -6.54
CA SER A 328 27.67 -13.52 -7.15
C SER A 328 26.24 -13.89 -7.59
N LEU A 329 26.14 -14.82 -8.53
CA LEU A 329 24.86 -15.29 -9.04
C LEU A 329 24.51 -16.64 -8.44
N ARG A 330 23.35 -16.69 -7.78
CA ARG A 330 22.74 -17.93 -7.32
C ARG A 330 21.82 -18.51 -8.39
N VAL A 331 22.05 -19.75 -8.77
CA VAL A 331 21.22 -20.45 -9.77
C VAL A 331 19.94 -20.93 -9.12
N LEU A 332 18.81 -20.61 -9.75
CA LEU A 332 17.46 -21.06 -9.37
C LEU A 332 16.87 -21.81 -10.57
N PRO A 333 16.94 -23.14 -10.60
CA PRO A 333 16.36 -23.92 -11.68
C PRO A 333 14.83 -23.89 -11.61
N ASN A 334 14.17 -24.03 -12.76
CA ASN A 334 12.72 -24.12 -12.89
C ASN A 334 11.97 -22.94 -12.23
N THR A 335 12.67 -21.81 -12.10
CA THR A 335 12.16 -20.60 -11.43
C THR A 335 12.10 -19.45 -12.42
N ASN A 336 11.01 -18.71 -12.42
CA ASN A 336 10.82 -17.58 -13.30
C ASN A 336 9.99 -16.47 -12.60
N TRP A 337 10.27 -15.21 -12.98
CA TRP A 337 9.40 -14.06 -12.74
C TRP A 337 8.93 -13.58 -14.11
N PRO A 338 7.70 -13.88 -14.55
CA PRO A 338 7.26 -13.64 -15.94
C PRO A 338 7.10 -12.18 -16.32
N THR A 339 7.27 -11.27 -15.37
CA THR A 339 7.04 -9.81 -15.52
C THR A 339 8.26 -9.04 -15.04
N GLN A 340 8.24 -7.70 -15.20
CA GLN A 340 9.31 -6.78 -14.78
C GLN A 340 10.59 -6.92 -15.62
N ASP A 341 10.46 -7.37 -16.89
CA ASP A 341 11.55 -7.32 -17.85
C ASP A 341 11.81 -5.86 -18.24
N TYR A 342 13.06 -5.41 -18.11
CA TYR A 342 13.44 -4.09 -18.61
C TYR A 342 14.41 -4.18 -19.79
N GLU A 343 15.00 -5.37 -20.03
CA GLU A 343 15.88 -5.61 -21.14
C GLU A 343 15.86 -7.09 -21.60
N LEU A 344 15.87 -7.30 -22.91
CA LEU A 344 15.90 -8.61 -23.55
C LEU A 344 17.04 -8.67 -24.55
N PHE A 345 17.89 -9.69 -24.44
CA PHE A 345 18.95 -10.00 -25.41
C PHE A 345 18.66 -11.31 -26.14
N TRP A 346 18.84 -11.29 -27.47
CA TRP A 346 18.70 -12.47 -28.34
C TRP A 346 19.47 -12.28 -29.65
N PRO A 347 20.25 -13.29 -30.14
CA PRO A 347 20.62 -14.49 -29.40
C PRO A 347 21.71 -14.21 -28.34
N PHE A 348 21.68 -14.89 -27.21
CA PHE A 348 22.61 -14.70 -26.11
C PHE A 348 23.00 -16.06 -25.50
N THR A 349 24.22 -16.24 -25.07
CA THR A 349 24.66 -17.42 -24.32
C THR A 349 24.39 -17.25 -22.83
N VAL A 350 24.41 -18.36 -22.09
CA VAL A 350 24.25 -18.35 -20.64
C VAL A 350 25.28 -17.45 -19.93
N GLU A 351 26.55 -17.52 -20.38
CA GLU A 351 27.63 -16.75 -19.75
C GLU A 351 27.51 -15.25 -20.07
N GLU A 352 27.12 -14.88 -21.27
CA GLU A 352 26.82 -13.48 -21.63
C GLU A 352 25.66 -12.95 -20.80
N CYS A 353 24.59 -13.75 -20.60
CA CYS A 353 23.44 -13.39 -19.77
C CYS A 353 23.84 -13.13 -18.30
N LYS A 354 24.65 -14.00 -17.72
CA LYS A 354 25.20 -13.83 -16.36
C LYS A 354 26.04 -12.57 -16.24
N ASN A 355 26.95 -12.36 -17.17
CA ASN A 355 27.85 -11.20 -17.17
C ASN A 355 27.07 -9.90 -17.36
N ALA A 356 26.10 -9.87 -18.28
CA ALA A 356 25.25 -8.71 -18.48
C ALA A 356 24.47 -8.30 -17.21
N CYS A 357 24.04 -9.28 -16.41
CA CYS A 357 23.37 -8.98 -15.13
C CYS A 357 24.37 -8.60 -14.02
N LEU A 358 25.54 -9.23 -13.96
CA LEU A 358 26.57 -8.88 -12.96
C LEU A 358 27.05 -7.42 -13.12
N LEU A 359 27.25 -7.01 -14.37
CA LEU A 359 27.73 -5.68 -14.73
C LEU A 359 26.64 -4.59 -14.63
N ASP A 360 25.40 -4.96 -14.63
CA ASP A 360 24.27 -4.02 -14.56
C ASP A 360 23.77 -3.86 -13.11
N CYS A 361 23.86 -2.65 -12.61
CA CYS A 361 23.47 -2.31 -11.25
C CYS A 361 21.98 -2.58 -10.98
N PHE A 362 21.10 -2.35 -11.95
CA PHE A 362 19.66 -2.56 -11.81
C PHE A 362 19.26 -4.02 -11.91
N CYS A 363 20.10 -4.88 -12.48
CA CYS A 363 19.79 -6.28 -12.62
C CYS A 363 19.85 -6.99 -11.28
N VAL A 364 18.73 -7.56 -10.87
CA VAL A 364 18.59 -8.40 -9.67
C VAL A 364 18.50 -9.87 -10.03
N VAL A 365 17.86 -10.15 -11.18
CA VAL A 365 17.69 -11.50 -11.72
C VAL A 365 17.87 -11.46 -13.23
N ALA A 366 18.68 -12.36 -13.75
CA ALA A 366 18.67 -12.71 -15.17
C ALA A 366 17.93 -14.03 -15.35
N VAL A 367 16.96 -14.08 -16.26
CA VAL A 367 16.25 -15.30 -16.64
C VAL A 367 16.72 -15.71 -18.01
N TYR A 368 17.15 -16.97 -18.13
CA TYR A 368 17.63 -17.53 -19.38
C TYR A 368 16.75 -18.68 -19.85
N ARG A 369 16.34 -18.64 -21.14
CA ARG A 369 15.59 -19.69 -21.80
C ARG A 369 15.73 -19.54 -23.32
N ASP A 370 15.90 -20.62 -24.04
CA ASP A 370 15.88 -20.69 -25.53
C ASP A 370 16.75 -19.61 -26.20
N ASN A 371 18.02 -19.48 -25.77
CA ASN A 371 19.00 -18.47 -26.23
C ASN A 371 18.58 -17.04 -26.01
N SER A 372 17.62 -16.79 -25.15
CA SER A 372 17.15 -15.48 -24.74
C SER A 372 17.49 -15.19 -23.31
N CYS A 373 17.89 -13.96 -23.02
CA CYS A 373 18.24 -13.44 -21.70
C CYS A 373 17.34 -12.27 -21.35
N TRP A 374 16.56 -12.38 -20.26
CA TRP A 374 15.71 -11.31 -19.73
C TRP A 374 16.34 -10.78 -18.44
N LYS A 375 16.70 -9.51 -18.41
CA LYS A 375 17.11 -8.84 -17.16
C LYS A 375 15.90 -8.25 -16.43
N LYS A 376 15.88 -8.41 -15.11
CA LYS A 376 14.78 -7.99 -14.23
C LYS A 376 15.28 -7.15 -13.09
N LYS A 377 14.49 -6.10 -12.74
CA LYS A 377 14.73 -5.19 -11.62
C LYS A 377 13.70 -5.37 -10.52
N LEU A 378 13.97 -4.86 -9.31
CA LEU A 378 13.00 -4.80 -8.22
C LEU A 378 11.88 -3.77 -8.50
N PRO A 379 10.66 -4.01 -7.98
CA PRO A 379 10.22 -5.22 -7.29
C PRO A 379 9.89 -6.35 -8.26
N LEU A 380 10.29 -7.58 -7.95
CA LEU A 380 9.95 -8.76 -8.75
C LEU A 380 8.52 -9.21 -8.43
N SER A 381 7.68 -9.40 -9.44
CA SER A 381 6.30 -9.86 -9.27
C SER A 381 6.03 -11.22 -9.89
N ASN A 382 5.02 -11.92 -9.38
CA ASN A 382 4.54 -13.20 -9.89
C ASN A 382 5.63 -14.30 -10.01
N GLY A 383 6.62 -14.29 -9.10
CA GLY A 383 7.65 -15.32 -9.05
C GLY A 383 7.04 -16.70 -8.86
N ARG A 384 7.53 -17.69 -9.63
CA ARG A 384 7.03 -19.06 -9.59
C ARG A 384 8.14 -20.07 -9.74
N GLU A 385 7.97 -21.21 -9.09
CA GLU A 385 8.76 -22.41 -9.30
C GLU A 385 7.82 -23.52 -9.76
N ASP A 386 8.05 -24.04 -10.96
CA ASP A 386 7.22 -25.10 -11.55
C ASP A 386 8.10 -26.09 -12.31
N LYS A 387 7.83 -27.39 -12.16
CA LYS A 387 8.62 -28.46 -12.80
C LYS A 387 8.57 -28.41 -14.34
N ASN A 388 7.54 -27.82 -14.90
CA ASN A 388 7.38 -27.64 -16.34
C ASN A 388 8.03 -26.34 -16.85
N GLU A 389 8.54 -25.49 -15.98
CA GLU A 389 9.25 -24.28 -16.35
C GLU A 389 10.67 -24.64 -16.79
N THR A 390 11.02 -24.34 -18.04
CA THR A 390 12.33 -24.65 -18.63
C THR A 390 13.36 -23.56 -18.41
N SER A 391 12.95 -22.40 -17.90
CA SER A 391 13.85 -21.27 -17.65
C SER A 391 14.73 -21.49 -16.40
N VAL A 392 15.92 -20.91 -16.47
CA VAL A 392 16.85 -20.85 -15.33
C VAL A 392 17.04 -19.40 -14.94
N SER A 393 16.79 -19.10 -13.68
CA SER A 393 17.01 -17.76 -13.12
C SER A 393 18.34 -17.68 -12.40
N TYR A 394 19.07 -16.59 -12.63
CA TYR A 394 20.34 -16.24 -12.00
C TYR A 394 20.11 -15.04 -11.09
N LEU A 395 19.95 -15.29 -9.78
CA LEU A 395 19.68 -14.28 -8.76
C LEU A 395 20.99 -13.64 -8.30
N LYS A 396 21.12 -12.32 -8.41
CA LYS A 396 22.30 -11.55 -8.01
C LYS A 396 22.27 -11.29 -6.50
N LEU A 397 23.32 -11.73 -5.80
CA LEU A 397 23.46 -11.59 -4.35
C LEU A 397 24.82 -10.97 -4.00
N SER A 398 24.86 -10.16 -2.95
CA SER A 398 26.12 -9.68 -2.40
C SER A 398 26.93 -10.83 -1.80
N THR A 399 28.25 -10.86 -2.07
CA THR A 399 29.17 -11.88 -1.54
C THR A 399 29.26 -11.84 -0.01
N SER A 400 28.99 -10.70 0.64
CA SER A 400 28.89 -10.60 2.10
C SER A 400 27.72 -11.38 2.69
N SER A 401 26.74 -11.80 1.88
CA SER A 401 25.63 -12.67 2.31
C SER A 401 26.03 -14.13 2.54
N PHE A 402 27.19 -14.56 2.11
CA PHE A 402 27.65 -15.95 2.21
C PHE A 402 28.37 -16.30 3.52
N GLY A 403 28.55 -15.32 4.43
CA GLY A 403 29.24 -15.52 5.72
C GLY A 403 28.46 -16.26 6.82
N GLN A 404 27.18 -16.58 6.63
CA GLN A 404 26.39 -17.39 7.54
C GLN A 404 25.97 -18.69 6.82
N GLY A 405 26.78 -19.74 7.04
CA GLY A 405 26.62 -21.05 6.42
C GLY A 405 25.26 -21.69 6.73
N PHE A 406 24.50 -21.97 5.68
CA PHE A 406 23.51 -23.02 5.70
C PHE A 406 24.16 -24.29 5.15
N ASP A 407 24.73 -25.09 6.03
CA ASP A 407 25.11 -26.47 5.74
C ASP A 407 23.86 -27.32 5.55
N LEU A 408 23.77 -28.00 4.42
CA LEU A 408 22.83 -29.11 4.21
C LEU A 408 23.03 -30.18 5.29
N PRO A 409 21.97 -30.78 5.84
CA PRO A 409 22.13 -31.84 6.86
C PRO A 409 22.67 -33.09 6.23
N ILE A 410 23.96 -33.34 6.43
CA ILE A 410 24.55 -34.68 6.29
C ILE A 410 24.16 -35.49 7.55
N PRO A 411 23.69 -36.74 7.45
CA PRO A 411 23.28 -37.48 8.59
C PRO A 411 24.51 -37.81 9.44
N LYS A 412 24.67 -37.11 10.56
CA LYS A 412 25.74 -37.42 11.56
C LYS A 412 25.30 -38.53 12.51
N GLY A 413 26.08 -39.61 12.49
CA GLY A 413 26.00 -40.67 13.48
C GLY A 413 26.18 -40.12 14.90
N LYS A 414 25.42 -40.66 15.85
CA LYS A 414 25.43 -40.32 17.27
C LYS A 414 26.83 -40.54 17.87
N LYS A 415 27.53 -39.44 18.20
CA LYS A 415 28.69 -39.48 19.13
C LYS A 415 28.19 -39.23 20.54
N LYS A 416 28.61 -40.09 21.48
CA LYS A 416 28.36 -39.97 22.92
C LYS A 416 29.02 -38.66 23.43
N PRO A 417 28.37 -37.90 24.33
CA PRO A 417 28.94 -36.67 24.86
C PRO A 417 30.16 -36.99 25.76
N ASN A 418 31.27 -36.29 25.48
CA ASN A 418 32.45 -36.29 26.35
C ASN A 418 32.14 -35.53 27.64
N THR A 419 32.10 -36.20 28.76
CA THR A 419 31.86 -35.64 30.10
C THR A 419 32.85 -34.51 30.47
N LEU A 420 34.06 -34.53 29.93
CA LEU A 420 35.06 -33.46 30.13
C LEU A 420 34.64 -32.10 29.59
N VAL A 421 33.96 -32.08 28.42
CA VAL A 421 33.47 -30.82 27.77
C VAL A 421 32.33 -30.22 28.58
N LEU A 422 31.47 -31.06 29.18
CA LEU A 422 30.36 -30.59 30.02
C LEU A 422 30.88 -29.94 31.32
N VAL A 423 31.90 -30.51 31.95
CA VAL A 423 32.51 -29.97 33.18
C VAL A 423 33.24 -28.65 32.91
N LEU A 424 33.98 -28.54 31.79
CA LEU A 424 34.67 -27.31 31.41
C LEU A 424 33.68 -26.19 31.03
N SER A 425 32.56 -26.49 30.35
CA SER A 425 31.56 -25.48 30.00
C SER A 425 30.80 -24.96 31.23
N THR A 426 30.52 -25.78 32.23
CA THR A 426 29.90 -25.34 33.50
C THR A 426 30.83 -24.47 34.34
N LEU A 427 32.13 -24.78 34.36
CA LEU A 427 33.14 -23.96 35.06
C LEU A 427 33.36 -22.62 34.40
N LEU A 428 33.40 -22.54 33.03
CA LEU A 428 33.48 -21.27 32.31
C LEU A 428 32.21 -20.41 32.48
N GLY A 429 31.05 -21.06 32.48
CA GLY A 429 29.76 -20.38 32.70
C GLY A 429 29.67 -19.75 34.09
N SER A 430 30.10 -20.46 35.11
CA SER A 430 30.09 -19.97 36.51
C SER A 430 31.09 -18.82 36.70
N PHE A 431 32.27 -18.87 36.04
CA PHE A 431 33.25 -17.78 36.08
C PHE A 431 32.77 -16.53 35.41
N ALA A 432 32.12 -16.65 34.25
CA ALA A 432 31.50 -15.51 33.55
C ALA A 432 30.38 -14.83 34.36
N LEU A 433 29.61 -15.65 35.11
CA LEU A 433 28.53 -15.15 35.98
C LEU A 433 29.09 -14.38 37.19
N ILE A 434 30.19 -14.85 37.79
CA ILE A 434 30.87 -14.16 38.87
C ILE A 434 31.47 -12.82 38.38
N VAL A 435 32.07 -12.79 37.20
CA VAL A 435 32.61 -11.55 36.60
C VAL A 435 31.49 -10.53 36.35
N LEU A 436 30.31 -10.97 35.85
CA LEU A 436 29.16 -10.10 35.65
C LEU A 436 28.60 -9.54 36.97
N ILE A 437 28.56 -10.35 38.03
CA ILE A 437 28.13 -9.92 39.36
C ILE A 437 29.11 -8.91 39.95
N LEU A 438 30.43 -9.14 39.85
CA LEU A 438 31.45 -8.20 40.28
C LEU A 438 31.42 -6.89 39.52
N ALA A 439 31.26 -6.95 38.18
CA ALA A 439 31.08 -5.75 37.34
C ALA A 439 29.81 -4.97 37.73
N SER A 440 28.70 -5.65 38.03
CA SER A 440 27.47 -5.04 38.50
C SER A 440 27.63 -4.37 39.87
N LEU A 441 28.38 -4.97 40.78
CA LEU A 441 28.67 -4.38 42.10
C LEU A 441 29.60 -3.18 42.01
N ILE A 442 30.61 -3.21 41.12
CA ILE A 442 31.50 -2.10 40.83
C ILE A 442 30.72 -0.94 40.21
N CYS A 443 29.85 -1.24 39.21
CA CYS A 443 28.98 -0.21 38.64
C CYS A 443 28.00 0.40 39.66
N ARG A 444 27.43 -0.41 40.56
CA ARG A 444 26.60 0.11 41.66
C ARG A 444 27.41 0.96 42.66
N GLY A 445 28.64 0.57 42.98
CA GLY A 445 29.53 1.39 43.81
C GLY A 445 29.89 2.72 43.18
N TYR A 446 30.12 2.72 41.84
CA TYR A 446 30.41 3.93 41.07
C TYR A 446 29.20 4.86 41.01
N THR A 447 27.97 4.32 40.85
CA THR A 447 26.76 5.12 40.81
C THR A 447 26.35 5.68 42.18
N PHE A 448 26.75 4.99 43.30
CA PHE A 448 26.47 5.47 44.66
C PHE A 448 27.38 6.63 45.08
N ASN A 449 28.67 6.60 44.70
CA ASN A 449 29.60 7.69 44.96
C ASN A 449 29.45 8.91 44.05
N HIS A 450 28.68 8.80 42.93
CA HIS A 450 28.42 9.92 42.01
C HIS A 450 27.11 10.66 42.30
N LYS A 451 26.28 10.18 43.25
CA LYS A 451 24.99 10.80 43.60
C LYS A 451 25.03 11.97 44.59
N GLU A 452 26.22 12.31 45.11
CA GLU A 452 26.33 13.44 46.07
C GLU A 452 26.86 14.76 45.48
N LYS A 453 27.07 14.84 44.13
CA LYS A 453 27.39 16.12 43.50
C LYS A 453 26.73 16.20 42.14
N LEU A 454 25.47 16.65 42.10
CA LEU A 454 24.87 17.38 40.97
C LEU A 454 23.35 17.34 41.08
N THR A 455 22.82 18.14 42.00
CA THR A 455 21.49 18.73 41.83
C THR A 455 21.62 19.92 40.90
N GLY A 456 21.45 19.66 39.62
CA GLY A 456 21.35 20.65 38.57
C GLY A 456 20.55 20.02 37.45
N ASP A 457 19.41 20.62 37.15
CA ASP A 457 18.48 20.20 36.10
C ASP A 457 19.20 19.85 34.79
N PHE A 458 19.24 18.58 34.42
CA PHE A 458 19.60 18.13 33.09
C PHE A 458 18.45 17.40 32.43
N HIS A 459 17.67 18.13 31.65
CA HIS A 459 16.95 17.52 30.54
C HIS A 459 17.96 16.94 29.53
N PRO A 460 17.75 15.75 28.94
CA PRO A 460 18.61 15.23 27.88
C PRO A 460 18.48 16.13 26.66
N ARG A 461 19.52 16.90 26.36
CA ARG A 461 19.67 17.60 25.09
C ARG A 461 19.92 16.57 24.00
N GLU A 462 18.97 16.40 23.11
CA GLU A 462 19.22 15.78 21.80
C GLU A 462 20.25 16.65 21.05
N SER A 463 21.45 16.13 20.83
CA SER A 463 22.47 16.80 20.04
C SER A 463 22.09 16.66 18.56
N PHE A 464 21.56 17.72 17.97
CA PHE A 464 21.45 17.87 16.52
C PHE A 464 22.85 17.92 15.90
N GLY A 465 23.12 17.11 14.88
CA GLY A 465 24.33 16.83 14.14
C GLY A 465 25.52 17.79 14.33
N SER A 466 26.69 17.23 14.47
CA SER A 466 27.95 17.88 14.92
C SER A 466 28.55 18.95 14.01
N SER A 467 27.85 19.43 12.96
CA SER A 467 28.42 20.43 11.99
C SER A 467 27.59 21.71 11.80
N MET A 468 26.39 21.84 12.40
CA MET A 468 25.54 22.99 12.17
C MET A 468 25.77 24.10 13.21
N ARG A 469 25.87 25.37 12.75
CA ARG A 469 26.13 26.50 13.61
C ARG A 469 24.88 26.87 14.42
N LYS A 470 25.02 26.92 15.74
CA LYS A 470 24.04 27.52 16.65
C LYS A 470 24.35 29.00 16.82
N PHE A 471 23.37 29.86 16.57
CA PHE A 471 23.43 31.30 16.71
C PHE A 471 22.81 31.75 18.01
N ALA A 472 23.32 32.79 18.62
CA ALA A 472 22.68 33.45 19.76
C ALA A 472 21.50 34.31 19.26
N PHE A 473 20.41 34.41 20.05
CA PHE A 473 19.27 35.24 19.71
C PHE A 473 19.65 36.70 19.43
N LYS A 474 20.64 37.22 20.16
CA LYS A 474 21.16 38.60 20.00
C LYS A 474 21.82 38.79 18.61
N GLU A 475 22.62 37.85 18.14
CA GLU A 475 23.24 37.89 16.79
C GLU A 475 22.17 37.97 15.71
N ILE A 476 21.08 37.18 15.85
CA ILE A 476 19.98 37.15 14.87
C ILE A 476 19.15 38.43 14.92
N SER A 477 18.89 38.94 16.13
CA SER A 477 18.16 40.21 16.32
C SER A 477 18.94 41.39 15.71
N GLU A 478 20.26 41.43 15.87
CA GLU A 478 21.10 42.45 15.25
C GLU A 478 21.14 42.28 13.71
N ALA A 479 21.28 41.05 13.21
CA ALA A 479 21.33 40.77 11.76
C ALA A 479 20.01 41.10 11.04
N THR A 480 18.85 41.07 11.75
CA THR A 480 17.51 41.36 11.22
C THR A 480 17.03 42.77 11.56
N ASN A 481 17.88 43.63 12.13
CA ASN A 481 17.50 44.94 12.63
C ASN A 481 16.24 44.85 13.57
N GLN A 482 16.28 43.94 14.56
CA GLN A 482 15.18 43.66 15.49
C GLN A 482 13.89 43.11 14.80
N PHE A 483 14.07 42.31 13.73
CA PHE A 483 12.98 41.68 12.94
C PHE A 483 12.09 42.74 12.22
N GLU A 484 12.70 43.76 11.65
CA GLU A 484 12.01 44.89 11.03
C GLU A 484 11.37 44.54 9.67
N GLU A 485 12.13 43.89 8.75
CA GLU A 485 11.69 43.60 7.39
C GLU A 485 11.05 42.19 7.32
N GLU A 486 9.71 42.12 7.32
CA GLU A 486 8.96 40.88 7.16
C GLU A 486 8.88 40.49 5.69
N LEU A 487 9.34 39.29 5.33
CA LEU A 487 9.26 38.70 3.98
C LEU A 487 7.95 37.95 3.76
N GLY A 488 7.41 37.34 4.81
CA GLY A 488 6.17 36.59 4.72
C GLY A 488 5.74 36.01 6.06
N ARG A 489 4.45 35.68 6.16
CA ARG A 489 3.80 35.11 7.36
C ARG A 489 3.01 33.88 6.99
N GLY A 490 3.24 32.79 7.69
CA GLY A 490 2.53 31.51 7.54
C GLY A 490 1.93 31.03 8.86
N SER A 491 1.25 29.87 8.81
CA SER A 491 0.67 29.21 10.01
C SER A 491 1.71 28.90 11.09
N CYS A 492 2.93 28.60 10.68
CA CYS A 492 4.02 28.09 11.52
C CYS A 492 4.93 29.19 12.08
N GLY A 493 4.90 30.40 11.52
CA GLY A 493 5.77 31.48 11.92
C GLY A 493 5.88 32.60 10.90
N ILE A 494 6.87 33.47 11.14
CA ILE A 494 7.13 34.67 10.33
C ILE A 494 8.56 34.58 9.81
N VAL A 495 8.76 34.93 8.55
CA VAL A 495 10.07 35.00 7.90
C VAL A 495 10.50 36.45 7.78
N TYR A 496 11.71 36.76 8.22
CA TYR A 496 12.30 38.08 8.18
C TYR A 496 13.55 38.10 7.31
N LYS A 497 13.83 39.23 6.69
CA LYS A 497 15.09 39.46 6.02
C LYS A 497 16.16 39.92 7.00
N GLY A 498 17.37 39.48 6.79
CA GLY A 498 18.54 39.91 7.55
C GLY A 498 19.78 39.95 6.68
N THR A 499 20.87 40.41 7.26
CA THR A 499 22.21 40.43 6.64
C THR A 499 23.24 39.97 7.62
N MET A 500 24.06 39.00 7.20
CA MET A 500 25.22 38.51 7.93
C MET A 500 26.49 38.66 7.09
N GLU A 501 27.66 38.27 7.61
CA GLU A 501 28.95 38.25 6.87
C GLU A 501 28.85 37.43 5.58
N VAL A 502 28.01 36.40 5.55
CA VAL A 502 27.78 35.55 4.39
C VAL A 502 26.87 36.18 3.33
N GLY A 503 26.34 37.39 3.56
CA GLY A 503 25.40 38.09 2.70
C GLY A 503 23.98 38.12 3.24
N PRO A 504 22.99 38.39 2.38
CA PRO A 504 21.57 38.42 2.77
C PRO A 504 21.07 37.02 3.19
N ILE A 505 20.27 36.99 4.26
CA ILE A 505 19.69 35.77 4.85
C ILE A 505 18.19 35.90 5.01
N ALA A 506 17.49 34.78 5.09
CA ALA A 506 16.09 34.66 5.50
C ALA A 506 16.01 33.97 6.88
N VAL A 507 15.28 34.58 7.79
CA VAL A 507 15.19 34.17 9.19
C VAL A 507 13.75 33.77 9.52
N LYS A 508 13.48 32.46 9.60
CA LYS A 508 12.16 31.92 9.96
C LYS A 508 12.05 31.78 11.46
N LYS A 509 11.20 32.61 12.06
CA LYS A 509 10.88 32.60 13.50
C LYS A 509 9.57 31.88 13.71
N PHE A 510 9.60 30.76 14.43
CA PHE A 510 8.43 29.93 14.69
C PHE A 510 7.55 30.51 15.78
N ASN A 511 6.25 30.20 15.71
CA ASN A 511 5.30 30.56 16.76
C ASN A 511 5.63 29.83 18.08
N MET A 512 5.42 30.49 19.22
CA MET A 512 5.68 29.93 20.57
C MET A 512 4.53 28.98 20.99
N THR A 513 4.20 27.99 20.15
CA THR A 513 3.19 26.97 20.38
C THR A 513 3.84 25.58 20.35
N GLU A 514 3.15 24.56 20.88
CA GLU A 514 3.62 23.18 20.80
C GLU A 514 3.80 22.72 19.34
N ASP A 515 2.96 23.20 18.44
CA ASP A 515 3.04 22.88 17.03
C ASP A 515 4.24 23.55 16.36
N GLY A 516 4.54 24.82 16.69
CA GLY A 516 5.74 25.52 16.23
C GLY A 516 7.04 24.83 16.67
N GLU A 517 7.09 24.31 17.89
CA GLU A 517 8.24 23.53 18.38
C GLU A 517 8.40 22.21 17.61
N LYS A 518 7.30 21.50 17.36
CA LYS A 518 7.30 20.24 16.58
C LYS A 518 7.78 20.46 15.16
N GLU A 519 7.30 21.50 14.50
CA GLU A 519 7.69 21.85 13.14
C GLU A 519 9.15 22.28 13.05
N PHE A 520 9.62 23.13 13.97
CA PHE A 520 11.05 23.48 14.08
C PHE A 520 11.92 22.22 14.18
N LYS A 521 11.57 21.28 15.09
CA LYS A 521 12.33 20.03 15.26
C LYS A 521 12.28 19.14 14.01
N SER A 522 11.13 19.06 13.34
CA SER A 522 10.99 18.33 12.08
C SER A 522 11.87 18.95 11.00
N GLU A 523 11.77 20.24 10.79
CA GLU A 523 12.44 20.97 9.73
C GLU A 523 13.96 20.96 9.91
N ILE A 524 14.48 21.24 11.09
CA ILE A 524 15.91 21.19 11.37
C ILE A 524 16.47 19.78 11.18
N ASN A 525 15.75 18.74 11.61
CA ASN A 525 16.21 17.36 11.49
C ASN A 525 16.31 16.89 10.04
N VAL A 526 15.44 17.39 9.17
CA VAL A 526 15.44 17.06 7.74
C VAL A 526 16.48 17.89 6.98
N VAL A 527 16.39 19.22 7.07
CA VAL A 527 17.21 20.13 6.24
C VAL A 527 18.70 20.06 6.61
N SER A 528 19.01 19.75 7.89
CA SER A 528 20.40 19.58 8.33
C SER A 528 21.15 18.44 7.64
N GLN A 529 20.42 17.50 7.06
CA GLN A 529 20.96 16.31 6.39
C GLN A 529 20.96 16.43 4.86
N THR A 530 20.45 17.55 4.30
CA THR A 530 20.29 17.73 2.86
C THR A 530 21.30 18.74 2.29
N HIS A 531 21.93 18.36 1.17
CA HIS A 531 22.84 19.24 0.42
C HIS A 531 22.62 19.05 -1.08
N HIS A 532 21.73 19.85 -1.66
CA HIS A 532 21.44 19.78 -3.09
C HIS A 532 21.14 21.17 -3.65
N LYS A 533 21.52 21.45 -4.91
CA LYS A 533 21.32 22.77 -5.55
C LYS A 533 19.85 23.22 -5.64
N ASN A 534 18.91 22.27 -5.66
CA ASN A 534 17.47 22.54 -5.74
C ASN A 534 16.75 22.35 -4.38
N ILE A 535 17.49 22.32 -3.27
CA ILE A 535 16.96 22.33 -1.90
C ILE A 535 17.49 23.59 -1.21
N ILE A 536 16.63 24.23 -0.42
CA ILE A 536 17.01 25.43 0.37
C ILE A 536 18.13 25.10 1.35
N ARG A 537 19.13 25.97 1.43
CA ARG A 537 20.27 25.77 2.32
C ARG A 537 20.01 26.38 3.69
N LEU A 538 20.18 25.59 4.72
CA LEU A 538 20.14 26.03 6.11
C LEU A 538 21.55 26.40 6.57
N PHE A 539 21.73 27.62 7.12
CA PHE A 539 23.00 28.10 7.68
C PHE A 539 23.13 27.76 9.16
N GLY A 540 22.05 27.74 9.90
CA GLY A 540 22.04 27.43 11.31
C GLY A 540 20.72 27.70 11.99
N TYR A 541 20.72 27.65 13.32
CA TYR A 541 19.50 27.75 14.12
C TYR A 541 19.73 28.45 15.46
N CYS A 542 18.62 28.88 16.10
CA CYS A 542 18.58 29.31 17.49
C CYS A 542 17.43 28.59 18.21
N ASP A 543 17.68 28.13 19.45
CA ASP A 543 16.72 27.49 20.33
C ASP A 543 16.77 28.07 21.77
N GLU A 544 17.08 29.36 21.90
CA GLU A 544 17.22 30.04 23.18
C GLU A 544 15.85 30.43 23.77
N ASN A 545 15.66 30.20 25.08
CA ASN A 545 14.47 30.63 25.84
C ASN A 545 13.13 30.28 25.16
N LYS A 546 13.00 29.07 24.58
CA LYS A 546 11.83 28.63 23.81
C LYS A 546 11.57 29.46 22.55
N THR A 547 12.53 30.23 22.09
CA THR A 547 12.46 30.92 20.81
C THR A 547 13.14 30.05 19.77
N TYR A 548 12.38 29.60 18.80
CA TYR A 548 12.83 28.69 17.75
C TYR A 548 12.99 29.46 16.44
N ILE A 549 14.23 29.48 15.90
CA ILE A 549 14.56 30.23 14.69
C ILE A 549 15.46 29.36 13.78
N LEU A 550 15.18 29.36 12.48
CA LEU A 550 16.02 28.80 11.42
C LEU A 550 16.54 29.92 10.52
N ILE A 551 17.81 29.83 10.11
CA ILE A 551 18.50 30.81 9.28
C ILE A 551 18.85 30.17 7.93
N TYR A 552 18.25 30.69 6.87
CA TYR A 552 18.36 30.18 5.50
C TYR A 552 19.10 31.16 4.58
N GLU A 553 19.56 30.64 3.44
CA GLU A 553 19.94 31.49 2.31
C GLU A 553 18.73 32.32 1.85
N PHE A 554 19.01 33.57 1.39
CA PHE A 554 17.97 34.46 0.91
C PHE A 554 17.63 34.21 -0.57
N MET A 555 16.34 34.12 -0.89
CA MET A 555 15.84 33.94 -2.25
C MET A 555 15.28 35.25 -2.77
N SER A 556 15.93 35.82 -3.81
CA SER A 556 15.65 37.16 -4.30
C SER A 556 14.38 37.28 -5.12
N ASN A 557 13.93 36.19 -5.75
CA ASN A 557 12.73 36.17 -6.60
C ASN A 557 11.51 35.56 -5.93
N ASP A 558 11.49 35.48 -4.55
CA ASP A 558 10.32 35.01 -3.80
C ASP A 558 9.94 33.55 -4.20
N ASN A 559 8.66 33.20 -4.11
CA ASN A 559 8.13 31.89 -4.42
C ASN A 559 7.50 31.82 -5.84
N LEU A 560 7.37 30.59 -6.34
CA LEU A 560 6.88 30.31 -7.68
C LEU A 560 5.40 30.76 -7.87
N ALA A 561 4.56 30.69 -6.82
CA ALA A 561 3.15 31.07 -6.89
C ALA A 561 2.97 32.53 -7.36
N ARG A 562 3.87 33.42 -6.92
CA ARG A 562 3.87 34.83 -7.30
C ARG A 562 3.97 35.05 -8.81
N PHE A 563 4.61 34.13 -9.53
CA PHE A 563 4.80 34.24 -10.98
C PHE A 563 3.76 33.45 -11.76
N LEU A 564 3.25 32.34 -11.22
CA LEU A 564 2.25 31.54 -11.93
C LEU A 564 0.88 32.21 -11.94
N PHE A 565 0.51 32.88 -10.84
CA PHE A 565 -0.85 33.39 -10.62
C PHE A 565 -0.94 34.93 -10.69
N SER A 566 0.04 35.59 -11.31
CA SER A 566 0.04 37.04 -11.55
C SER A 566 0.06 37.38 -13.02
N ASP A 567 -0.15 38.68 -13.34
CA ASP A 567 -0.09 39.18 -14.70
C ASP A 567 1.29 39.06 -15.37
N LYS A 568 2.35 38.91 -14.59
CA LYS A 568 3.74 38.72 -15.05
C LYS A 568 4.10 37.25 -15.12
N LYS A 569 3.63 36.56 -16.15
CA LYS A 569 3.97 35.15 -16.38
C LYS A 569 5.44 34.99 -16.79
N LEU A 570 6.09 33.93 -16.30
CA LEU A 570 7.41 33.54 -16.76
C LEU A 570 7.34 32.92 -18.17
N SER A 571 8.39 33.08 -18.96
CA SER A 571 8.51 32.45 -20.28
C SER A 571 8.46 30.93 -20.17
N TRP A 572 8.06 30.27 -21.25
CA TRP A 572 7.97 28.79 -21.28
C TRP A 572 9.30 28.13 -20.96
N ASP A 573 10.42 28.66 -21.46
CA ASP A 573 11.77 28.13 -21.17
C ASP A 573 12.13 28.22 -19.69
N ILE A 574 11.78 29.31 -19.00
CA ILE A 574 12.02 29.45 -17.57
C ILE A 574 11.13 28.45 -16.78
N ARG A 575 9.87 28.32 -17.16
CA ARG A 575 8.95 27.37 -16.52
C ARG A 575 9.41 25.90 -16.68
N THR A 576 9.92 25.55 -17.85
CA THR A 576 10.50 24.21 -18.09
C THR A 576 11.77 23.99 -17.26
N LYS A 577 12.67 25.00 -17.17
CA LYS A 577 13.85 24.94 -16.30
C LYS A 577 13.50 24.74 -14.83
N ILE A 578 12.46 25.44 -14.35
CA ILE A 578 11.94 25.31 -12.98
C ILE A 578 11.42 23.88 -12.77
N THR A 579 10.64 23.35 -13.70
CA THR A 579 10.11 21.97 -13.64
C THR A 579 11.23 20.95 -13.46
N TYR A 580 12.28 21.02 -14.28
CA TYR A 580 13.42 20.12 -14.16
C TYR A 580 14.13 20.24 -12.80
N GLY A 581 14.28 21.47 -12.29
CA GLY A 581 14.91 21.69 -11.00
C GLY A 581 14.13 21.10 -9.84
N ILE A 582 12.78 21.25 -9.82
CA ILE A 582 11.91 20.67 -8.81
C ILE A 582 11.98 19.12 -8.85
N ALA A 583 11.88 18.54 -10.07
CA ALA A 583 11.96 17.10 -10.24
C ALA A 583 13.29 16.51 -9.73
N ARG A 584 14.43 17.20 -10.00
CA ARG A 584 15.75 16.81 -9.47
C ARG A 584 15.83 16.93 -7.96
N GLY A 585 15.28 18.00 -7.37
CA GLY A 585 15.21 18.18 -5.92
C GLY A 585 14.44 17.06 -5.23
N LEU A 586 13.27 16.70 -5.77
CA LEU A 586 12.45 15.60 -5.23
C LEU A 586 13.12 14.23 -5.44
N SER A 587 13.73 13.98 -6.60
CA SER A 587 14.49 12.74 -6.83
C SER A 587 15.62 12.59 -5.81
N TYR A 588 16.34 13.67 -5.51
CA TYR A 588 17.39 13.68 -4.48
C TYR A 588 16.83 13.31 -3.10
N LEU A 589 15.71 13.90 -2.68
CA LEU A 589 15.09 13.60 -1.37
C LEU A 589 14.61 12.14 -1.27
N HIS A 590 14.09 11.62 -2.39
CA HIS A 590 13.49 10.27 -2.42
C HIS A 590 14.52 9.15 -2.57
N ASP A 591 15.60 9.37 -3.31
CA ASP A 591 16.47 8.28 -3.76
C ASP A 591 17.95 8.44 -3.37
N GLU A 592 18.44 9.67 -3.10
CA GLU A 592 19.87 9.93 -2.89
C GLU A 592 20.22 10.25 -1.43
N CYS A 593 19.25 10.62 -0.60
CA CYS A 593 19.48 10.87 0.83
C CYS A 593 19.72 9.56 1.59
N ASN A 594 20.63 9.57 2.59
CA ASN A 594 20.88 8.42 3.46
C ASN A 594 19.63 7.87 4.15
N THR A 595 18.71 8.76 4.49
CA THR A 595 17.35 8.42 4.95
C THR A 595 16.39 9.03 3.97
N GLN A 596 15.50 8.21 3.40
CA GLN A 596 14.49 8.67 2.45
C GLN A 596 13.60 9.75 3.10
N ILE A 597 13.45 10.88 2.42
CA ILE A 597 12.69 12.04 2.89
C ILE A 597 11.44 12.20 2.04
N ILE A 598 10.28 12.26 2.67
CA ILE A 598 9.01 12.64 2.04
C ILE A 598 8.69 14.05 2.48
N HIS A 599 8.49 14.97 1.53
CA HIS A 599 8.26 16.39 1.82
C HIS A 599 6.86 16.65 2.39
N CYS A 600 5.85 15.99 1.84
CA CYS A 600 4.44 16.06 2.24
C CYS A 600 3.71 17.39 1.99
N ASP A 601 4.36 18.45 1.50
CA ASP A 601 3.72 19.75 1.21
C ASP A 601 4.32 20.43 -0.03
N ILE A 602 4.39 19.71 -1.14
CA ILE A 602 4.85 20.25 -2.43
C ILE A 602 3.74 21.10 -3.06
N LYS A 603 4.03 22.39 -3.25
CA LYS A 603 3.14 23.41 -3.84
C LYS A 603 3.95 24.62 -4.33
N PRO A 604 3.40 25.50 -5.17
CA PRO A 604 4.14 26.66 -5.69
C PRO A 604 4.70 27.60 -4.61
N GLN A 605 4.01 27.77 -3.49
CA GLN A 605 4.45 28.63 -2.37
C GLN A 605 5.72 28.12 -1.70
N ASN A 606 5.98 26.81 -1.75
CA ASN A 606 7.14 26.15 -1.13
C ASN A 606 8.31 25.95 -2.11
N VAL A 607 8.19 26.47 -3.35
CA VAL A 607 9.26 26.50 -4.33
C VAL A 607 9.77 27.93 -4.45
N LEU A 608 10.94 28.21 -3.88
CA LEU A 608 11.58 29.53 -3.89
C LEU A 608 12.51 29.65 -5.09
N LEU A 609 12.69 30.87 -5.59
CA LEU A 609 13.47 31.17 -6.78
C LEU A 609 14.67 32.09 -6.43
N ASP A 610 15.86 31.70 -6.86
CA ASP A 610 17.05 32.56 -6.76
C ASP A 610 17.07 33.66 -7.84
N GLU A 611 18.08 34.50 -7.87
CA GLU A 611 18.24 35.59 -8.85
C GLU A 611 18.26 35.14 -10.32
N TYR A 612 18.58 33.86 -10.58
CA TYR A 612 18.62 33.23 -11.91
C TYR A 612 17.38 32.37 -12.22
N TYR A 613 16.33 32.44 -11.39
CA TYR A 613 15.14 31.59 -11.45
C TYR A 613 15.44 30.11 -11.29
N ASN A 614 16.51 29.74 -10.56
CA ASN A 614 16.69 28.34 -10.19
C ASN A 614 15.76 28.01 -9.01
N PRO A 615 14.99 26.90 -9.07
CA PRO A 615 14.07 26.55 -8.01
C PRO A 615 14.81 25.88 -6.86
N LYS A 616 14.36 26.19 -5.64
CA LYS A 616 14.77 25.53 -4.40
C LYS A 616 13.53 25.15 -3.60
N ILE A 617 13.41 23.87 -3.30
CA ILE A 617 12.33 23.34 -2.45
C ILE A 617 12.60 23.76 -1.01
N SER A 618 11.57 24.26 -0.34
CA SER A 618 11.63 24.81 1.02
C SER A 618 10.47 24.35 1.87
N ASP A 619 10.48 24.67 3.15
CA ASP A 619 9.43 24.37 4.15
C ASP A 619 9.23 22.88 4.44
N PHE A 620 10.18 22.31 5.18
CA PHE A 620 10.19 20.90 5.60
C PHE A 620 9.47 20.64 6.93
N GLY A 621 8.61 21.55 7.40
CA GLY A 621 7.89 21.42 8.67
C GLY A 621 7.00 20.17 8.74
N LEU A 622 6.44 19.73 7.61
CA LEU A 622 5.61 18.53 7.50
C LEU A 622 6.37 17.29 7.01
N ALA A 623 7.66 17.39 6.72
CA ALA A 623 8.44 16.32 6.13
C ALA A 623 8.59 15.10 7.05
N LYS A 624 8.66 13.92 6.46
CA LYS A 624 8.80 12.65 7.15
C LYS A 624 10.08 11.92 6.75
N LEU A 625 10.83 11.46 7.75
CA LEU A 625 11.98 10.56 7.56
C LEU A 625 11.52 9.11 7.65
N LEU A 626 11.70 8.34 6.57
CA LEU A 626 11.39 6.91 6.57
C LEU A 626 12.57 6.13 7.17
N LYS A 627 12.62 6.03 8.51
CA LYS A 627 13.57 5.14 9.21
C LYS A 627 13.13 3.69 9.06
N MET A 628 14.04 2.79 8.68
CA MET A 628 13.79 1.36 8.47
C MET A 628 13.31 0.58 9.72
N ASP A 629 13.33 1.18 10.91
CA ASP A 629 13.20 0.47 12.18
C ASP A 629 11.92 0.78 12.97
N GLN A 630 10.92 1.43 12.38
CA GLN A 630 9.66 1.72 13.08
C GLN A 630 8.57 0.70 12.80
N SER A 631 8.77 -0.53 13.31
CA SER A 631 7.71 -1.57 13.40
C SER A 631 6.63 -1.27 14.45
N ARG A 632 6.66 -0.13 15.13
CA ARG A 632 5.79 0.20 16.29
C ARG A 632 5.24 1.61 16.32
N ASN A 633 5.10 2.34 15.22
CA ASN A 633 4.44 3.62 15.31
C ASN A 633 3.00 3.53 14.79
N ARG A 634 2.08 3.83 15.74
CA ARG A 634 0.69 4.21 15.49
C ARG A 634 0.61 4.97 14.16
N ILE A 635 -0.31 4.59 13.34
CA ILE A 635 -0.79 5.39 12.22
C ILE A 635 -1.23 6.72 12.84
N GLU A 636 -0.41 7.76 12.72
CA GLU A 636 -0.88 9.12 13.00
C GLU A 636 -1.84 9.46 11.86
N THR A 637 -3.11 9.38 12.16
CA THR A 637 -4.24 9.64 11.27
C THR A 637 -4.47 11.13 10.99
N ASN A 638 -3.53 12.00 11.32
CA ASN A 638 -3.64 13.41 11.00
C ASN A 638 -3.25 13.64 9.54
N ILE A 639 -4.25 13.87 8.70
CA ILE A 639 -4.08 14.36 7.32
C ILE A 639 -3.33 15.69 7.41
N LYS A 640 -2.15 15.76 6.77
CA LYS A 640 -1.31 16.95 6.69
C LYS A 640 -1.00 17.26 5.25
N GLY A 641 -1.05 18.53 4.88
CA GLY A 641 -0.78 19.01 3.54
C GLY A 641 -1.76 20.11 3.12
N THR A 642 -1.54 20.72 1.97
CA THR A 642 -2.35 21.81 1.42
C THR A 642 -3.48 21.26 0.54
N THR A 643 -4.72 21.67 0.78
CA THR A 643 -5.88 21.30 -0.05
C THR A 643 -5.58 21.57 -1.53
N GLY A 644 -5.97 20.65 -2.41
CA GLY A 644 -5.69 20.71 -3.85
C GLY A 644 -4.42 19.96 -4.27
N TYR A 645 -3.44 19.72 -3.37
CA TYR A 645 -2.21 18.98 -3.64
C TYR A 645 -2.11 17.67 -2.88
N ILE A 646 -3.07 17.42 -1.98
CA ILE A 646 -3.07 16.21 -1.13
C ILE A 646 -3.37 14.98 -1.98
N ALA A 647 -2.47 14.02 -1.97
CA ALA A 647 -2.68 12.75 -2.66
C ALA A 647 -3.83 11.96 -2.02
N PRO A 648 -4.64 11.23 -2.82
CA PRO A 648 -5.72 10.39 -2.31
C PRO A 648 -5.29 9.37 -1.24
N ASP A 649 -4.01 9.01 -1.21
CA ASP A 649 -3.43 8.08 -0.24
C ASP A 649 -3.56 8.54 1.22
N TRP A 650 -3.60 9.84 1.46
CA TRP A 650 -3.77 10.39 2.81
C TRP A 650 -5.11 10.05 3.43
N PHE A 651 -6.15 9.86 2.61
CA PHE A 651 -7.52 9.51 3.05
C PHE A 651 -7.73 8.00 3.17
N LYS A 652 -6.80 7.22 2.62
CA LYS A 652 -6.80 5.77 2.65
C LYS A 652 -5.82 5.35 3.75
N SER A 653 -6.20 4.63 4.77
CA SER A 653 -5.40 4.21 5.95
C SER A 653 -4.08 3.48 5.63
N THR A 654 -3.37 3.92 4.60
CA THR A 654 -2.12 3.36 4.07
C THR A 654 -0.90 4.12 4.58
N ARG A 655 0.25 3.48 4.58
CA ARG A 655 1.52 4.16 4.87
C ARG A 655 1.78 5.23 3.82
N VAL A 656 2.05 6.45 4.26
CA VAL A 656 2.52 7.54 3.41
C VAL A 656 3.87 7.13 2.80
N THR A 657 3.98 7.22 1.48
CA THR A 657 5.19 6.90 0.71
C THR A 657 5.62 8.11 -0.12
N THR A 658 6.77 8.07 -0.78
CA THR A 658 7.24 9.11 -1.70
C THR A 658 6.24 9.42 -2.83
N LYS A 659 5.29 8.52 -3.08
CA LYS A 659 4.25 8.70 -4.11
C LYS A 659 3.26 9.84 -3.81
N VAL A 660 3.19 10.31 -2.55
CA VAL A 660 2.39 11.51 -2.23
C VAL A 660 3.03 12.77 -2.79
N ASP A 661 4.37 12.89 -2.73
CA ASP A 661 5.07 14.01 -3.34
C ASP A 661 5.00 13.96 -4.87
N VAL A 662 5.02 12.75 -5.45
CA VAL A 662 4.83 12.57 -6.91
C VAL A 662 3.46 13.09 -7.35
N TYR A 663 2.40 12.80 -6.61
CA TYR A 663 1.07 13.32 -6.88
C TYR A 663 1.04 14.85 -6.81
N SER A 664 1.55 15.42 -5.71
CA SER A 664 1.63 16.87 -5.52
C SER A 664 2.47 17.55 -6.62
N PHE A 665 3.56 16.90 -7.07
CA PHE A 665 4.36 17.35 -8.20
C PHE A 665 3.56 17.33 -9.51
N GLY A 666 2.73 16.31 -9.74
CA GLY A 666 1.86 16.23 -10.94
C GLY A 666 0.88 17.40 -11.01
N VAL A 667 0.23 17.74 -9.89
CA VAL A 667 -0.66 18.91 -9.79
C VAL A 667 0.13 20.20 -10.03
N LEU A 668 1.26 20.38 -9.34
CA LEU A 668 2.15 21.52 -9.52
C LEU A 668 2.62 21.67 -10.99
N LEU A 669 2.92 20.56 -11.66
CA LEU A 669 3.33 20.58 -13.08
C LEU A 669 2.22 21.10 -13.98
N LEU A 670 0.97 20.71 -13.76
CA LEU A 670 -0.18 21.27 -14.49
C LEU A 670 -0.33 22.78 -14.25
N GLU A 671 -0.15 23.25 -13.03
CA GLU A 671 -0.17 24.67 -12.71
C GLU A 671 0.96 25.45 -13.41
N ILE A 672 2.16 24.87 -13.48
CA ILE A 672 3.30 25.44 -14.21
C ILE A 672 3.01 25.50 -15.72
N ILE A 673 2.38 24.49 -16.29
CA ILE A 673 2.00 24.45 -17.71
C ILE A 673 0.96 25.51 -18.01
N CYS A 674 -0.12 25.55 -17.22
CA CYS A 674 -1.32 26.35 -17.51
C CYS A 674 -1.26 27.77 -16.93
N CYS A 675 -0.33 28.06 -16.02
CA CYS A 675 -0.31 29.30 -15.21
C CYS A 675 -1.67 29.58 -14.52
N ARG A 676 -2.35 28.53 -14.04
CA ARG A 676 -3.66 28.57 -13.39
C ARG A 676 -3.61 27.75 -12.12
N SER A 677 -4.20 28.23 -11.01
CA SER A 677 -4.31 27.53 -9.75
C SER A 677 -5.32 26.37 -9.82
N ASN A 678 -5.00 25.25 -9.16
CA ASN A 678 -5.89 24.11 -9.04
C ASN A 678 -6.99 24.30 -7.97
N GLY A 679 -6.89 25.32 -7.10
CA GLY A 679 -7.75 25.47 -5.91
C GLY A 679 -8.37 26.83 -5.63
N GLU A 680 -8.03 27.88 -6.36
CA GLU A 680 -8.56 29.23 -6.14
C GLU A 680 -9.41 29.64 -7.35
N ASP A 681 -10.71 29.74 -7.16
CA ASP A 681 -11.78 30.37 -7.94
C ASP A 681 -13.00 29.45 -8.16
N VAL A 682 -13.41 28.75 -7.09
CA VAL A 682 -14.78 28.25 -6.99
C VAL A 682 -15.65 29.32 -6.31
N GLU A 683 -15.58 30.57 -6.77
CA GLU A 683 -16.77 31.41 -6.78
C GLU A 683 -17.55 31.04 -8.03
N VAL A 684 -18.75 30.54 -7.81
CA VAL A 684 -19.73 30.09 -8.78
C VAL A 684 -19.86 31.12 -9.91
N SER A 685 -19.05 31.00 -10.97
CA SER A 685 -19.38 31.59 -12.25
C SER A 685 -20.31 30.58 -12.95
N GLU A 686 -21.41 31.06 -13.49
CA GLU A 686 -22.49 30.34 -14.19
C GLU A 686 -22.03 29.53 -15.42
N GLU A 687 -20.73 29.47 -15.70
CA GLU A 687 -20.09 28.59 -16.68
C GLU A 687 -19.22 27.61 -15.92
N GLY A 688 -19.70 26.37 -15.76
CA GLY A 688 -19.04 25.27 -15.02
C GLY A 688 -17.59 25.04 -15.45
N ARG A 689 -16.63 25.70 -14.77
CA ARG A 689 -15.20 25.48 -15.00
C ARG A 689 -14.78 24.17 -14.31
N GLU A 690 -14.33 23.24 -15.12
CA GLU A 690 -13.82 21.92 -14.68
C GLU A 690 -12.55 22.07 -13.82
N ILE A 691 -12.34 21.11 -12.91
CA ILE A 691 -11.10 20.98 -12.12
C ILE A 691 -9.92 20.87 -13.10
N LEU A 692 -8.81 21.57 -12.84
CA LEU A 692 -7.64 21.64 -13.74
C LEU A 692 -7.14 20.26 -14.20
N VAL A 693 -7.16 19.30 -13.32
CA VAL A 693 -6.73 17.90 -13.57
C VAL A 693 -7.62 17.22 -14.61
N ASP A 694 -8.95 17.35 -14.47
CA ASP A 694 -9.93 16.73 -15.39
C ASP A 694 -9.85 17.40 -16.76
N TRP A 695 -9.79 18.73 -16.77
CA TRP A 695 -9.66 19.52 -17.99
C TRP A 695 -8.36 19.22 -18.77
N ALA A 696 -7.24 19.04 -18.07
CA ALA A 696 -5.97 18.68 -18.71
C ALA A 696 -6.03 17.31 -19.38
N TYR A 697 -6.67 16.34 -18.73
CA TYR A 697 -6.86 15.01 -19.29
C TYR A 697 -7.76 15.05 -20.54
N ASP A 698 -8.87 15.76 -20.49
CA ASP A 698 -9.80 15.90 -21.60
C ASP A 698 -9.15 16.62 -22.80
N CYS A 699 -8.39 17.69 -22.56
CA CYS A 699 -7.63 18.39 -23.60
C CYS A 699 -6.59 17.46 -24.26
N LEU A 700 -5.91 16.61 -23.47
CA LEU A 700 -4.96 15.63 -24.00
C LEU A 700 -5.65 14.60 -24.89
N GLN A 701 -6.76 14.00 -24.43
CA GLN A 701 -7.51 12.98 -25.18
C GLN A 701 -8.09 13.54 -26.50
N GLN A 702 -8.49 14.80 -26.50
CA GLN A 702 -9.06 15.48 -27.68
C GLN A 702 -8.02 16.13 -28.57
N GLY A 703 -6.73 16.07 -28.22
CA GLY A 703 -5.64 16.73 -28.98
C GLY A 703 -5.70 18.25 -28.98
N ARG A 704 -6.39 18.86 -27.98
CA ARG A 704 -6.64 20.31 -27.88
C ARG A 704 -5.75 21.00 -26.84
N LEU A 705 -4.45 20.67 -26.80
CA LEU A 705 -3.50 21.23 -25.83
C LEU A 705 -3.32 22.75 -25.94
N ASN A 706 -3.58 23.33 -27.11
CA ASN A 706 -3.59 24.78 -27.31
C ASN A 706 -4.66 25.50 -26.47
N VAL A 707 -5.77 24.83 -26.19
CA VAL A 707 -6.84 25.38 -25.33
C VAL A 707 -6.41 25.31 -23.87
N LEU A 708 -5.67 24.26 -23.49
CA LEU A 708 -5.16 24.05 -22.12
C LEU A 708 -4.24 25.21 -21.69
N VAL A 709 -3.40 25.72 -22.59
CA VAL A 709 -2.43 26.80 -22.31
C VAL A 709 -2.93 28.20 -22.66
N GLU A 710 -4.24 28.36 -22.97
CA GLU A 710 -4.92 29.65 -23.20
C GLU A 710 -4.17 30.62 -24.11
N GLY A 711 -3.61 30.12 -25.22
CA GLY A 711 -2.91 30.94 -26.22
C GLY A 711 -1.48 31.34 -25.86
N ASP A 712 -0.83 30.68 -24.93
CA ASP A 712 0.60 30.80 -24.69
C ASP A 712 1.38 30.32 -25.93
N MET A 713 1.77 31.24 -26.78
CA MET A 713 2.39 30.94 -28.09
C MET A 713 3.73 30.21 -27.92
N GLU A 714 4.52 30.53 -26.89
CA GLU A 714 5.80 29.86 -26.64
C GLU A 714 5.59 28.38 -26.32
N ALA A 715 4.58 28.05 -25.52
CA ALA A 715 4.24 26.66 -25.17
C ALA A 715 3.60 25.92 -26.37
N ILE A 716 2.79 26.61 -27.20
CA ILE A 716 2.16 26.05 -28.40
C ILE A 716 3.21 25.70 -29.45
N ASP A 717 4.21 26.57 -29.65
CA ASP A 717 5.29 26.37 -30.62
C ASP A 717 6.18 25.18 -30.23
N ASP A 718 6.29 24.85 -28.91
CA ASP A 718 7.01 23.68 -28.37
C ASP A 718 6.07 22.52 -28.08
N LYS A 719 5.27 22.14 -29.06
CA LYS A 719 4.19 21.16 -28.93
C LYS A 719 4.63 19.80 -28.37
N GLU A 720 5.80 19.33 -28.78
CA GLU A 720 6.31 18.01 -28.35
C GLU A 720 6.61 18.01 -26.85
N ARG A 721 7.25 19.05 -26.33
CA ARG A 721 7.53 19.21 -24.91
C ARG A 721 6.26 19.45 -24.10
N LEU A 722 5.34 20.28 -24.62
CA LEU A 722 4.04 20.52 -23.98
C LEU A 722 3.26 19.21 -23.79
N GLU A 723 3.12 18.43 -24.87
CA GLU A 723 2.40 17.16 -24.82
C GLU A 723 3.08 16.17 -23.85
N ARG A 724 4.40 16.10 -23.87
CA ARG A 724 5.18 15.26 -22.95
C ARG A 724 4.94 15.67 -21.50
N PHE A 725 5.02 16.96 -21.17
CA PHE A 725 4.82 17.47 -19.81
C PHE A 725 3.41 17.18 -19.30
N VAL A 726 2.38 17.38 -20.14
CA VAL A 726 1.00 17.04 -19.76
C VAL A 726 0.85 15.53 -19.51
N LYS A 727 1.41 14.68 -20.36
CA LYS A 727 1.39 13.22 -20.14
C LYS A 727 2.08 12.84 -18.83
N VAL A 728 3.24 13.42 -18.53
CA VAL A 728 3.97 13.16 -17.27
C VAL A 728 3.15 13.61 -16.07
N ALA A 729 2.53 14.79 -16.12
CA ALA A 729 1.68 15.27 -15.05
C ALA A 729 0.53 14.29 -14.78
N ILE A 730 -0.18 13.84 -15.83
CA ILE A 730 -1.28 12.88 -15.68
C ILE A 730 -0.81 11.53 -15.14
N TRP A 731 0.37 11.05 -15.51
CA TRP A 731 0.96 9.86 -14.89
C TRP A 731 1.26 10.06 -13.40
N CYS A 732 1.70 11.24 -12.99
CA CYS A 732 1.98 11.56 -11.58
C CYS A 732 0.72 11.61 -10.71
N ILE A 733 -0.42 12.07 -11.26
CA ILE A 733 -1.68 12.24 -10.51
C ILE A 733 -2.60 11.03 -10.53
N GLN A 734 -2.15 9.87 -11.01
CA GLN A 734 -2.95 8.65 -10.96
C GLN A 734 -3.47 8.39 -9.54
N GLU A 735 -4.73 7.97 -9.42
CA GLU A 735 -5.34 7.68 -8.13
C GLU A 735 -4.61 6.56 -7.38
N ASP A 736 -4.17 5.52 -8.11
CA ASP A 736 -3.36 4.43 -7.58
C ASP A 736 -1.87 4.85 -7.47
N PRO A 737 -1.29 4.93 -6.25
CA PRO A 737 0.12 5.26 -6.06
C PRO A 737 1.08 4.34 -6.81
N SER A 738 0.68 3.09 -7.05
CA SER A 738 1.52 2.11 -7.74
C SER A 738 1.70 2.42 -9.23
N GLN A 739 0.76 3.14 -9.82
CA GLN A 739 0.82 3.57 -11.22
C GLN A 739 1.62 4.85 -11.41
N ARG A 740 1.79 5.64 -10.35
CA ARG A 740 2.62 6.84 -10.42
C ARG A 740 4.08 6.46 -10.61
N PRO A 741 4.82 7.11 -11.51
CA PRO A 741 6.27 6.91 -11.63
C PRO A 741 6.99 7.32 -10.34
N THR A 742 8.24 6.92 -10.18
CA THR A 742 9.15 7.51 -9.19
C THR A 742 9.62 8.89 -9.68
N MET A 743 10.10 9.78 -8.78
CA MET A 743 10.63 11.08 -9.22
C MET A 743 11.83 10.95 -10.17
N LYS A 744 12.60 9.90 -10.04
CA LYS A 744 13.70 9.57 -10.97
C LYS A 744 13.17 9.21 -12.36
N GLU A 745 12.12 8.40 -12.44
CA GLU A 745 11.45 8.10 -13.71
C GLU A 745 10.80 9.34 -14.31
N VAL A 746 10.14 10.18 -13.49
CA VAL A 746 9.60 11.49 -13.90
C VAL A 746 10.68 12.34 -14.55
N MET A 747 11.86 12.43 -13.94
CA MET A 747 12.98 13.19 -14.49
C MET A 747 13.40 12.66 -15.86
N TYR A 748 13.54 11.34 -16.03
CA TYR A 748 13.88 10.73 -17.32
C TYR A 748 12.80 10.94 -18.38
N MET A 749 11.51 10.91 -18.00
CA MET A 749 10.39 11.20 -18.87
C MET A 749 10.39 12.67 -19.34
N LEU A 750 10.65 13.61 -18.42
CA LEU A 750 10.73 15.03 -18.74
C LEU A 750 11.93 15.36 -19.66
N GLU A 751 13.09 14.75 -19.39
CA GLU A 751 14.35 14.95 -20.15
C GLU A 751 14.42 14.15 -21.45
N GLU A 752 13.33 13.45 -21.82
CA GLU A 752 13.22 12.66 -23.07
C GLU A 752 14.17 11.45 -23.16
N VAL A 753 14.72 11.03 -22.02
CA VAL A 753 15.57 9.84 -21.93
C VAL A 753 14.73 8.57 -22.11
N VAL A 754 13.44 8.64 -21.71
CA VAL A 754 12.47 7.53 -21.81
C VAL A 754 11.20 8.06 -22.50
N PRO A 755 10.65 7.32 -23.48
CA PRO A 755 9.40 7.70 -24.14
C PRO A 755 8.23 7.66 -23.14
N VAL A 756 7.33 8.63 -23.24
CA VAL A 756 6.13 8.73 -22.38
C VAL A 756 4.94 8.14 -23.12
N SER A 757 4.43 7.01 -22.66
CA SER A 757 3.20 6.41 -23.18
C SER A 757 1.97 7.27 -22.83
N SER A 758 0.87 7.09 -23.57
CA SER A 758 -0.39 7.74 -23.23
C SER A 758 -0.87 7.29 -21.86
N PRO A 759 -1.12 8.22 -20.91
CA PRO A 759 -1.60 7.88 -19.59
C PRO A 759 -3.07 7.43 -19.62
N PRO A 760 -3.49 6.51 -18.72
CA PRO A 760 -4.89 6.18 -18.52
C PRO A 760 -5.62 7.36 -17.84
N SER A 761 -6.98 7.27 -17.77
CA SER A 761 -7.76 8.25 -17.00
C SER A 761 -7.28 8.26 -15.54
N PRO A 762 -7.02 9.42 -14.95
CA PRO A 762 -6.67 9.53 -13.54
C PRO A 762 -7.81 9.07 -12.61
N TYR A 763 -9.07 9.12 -13.10
CA TYR A 763 -10.27 8.72 -12.37
C TYR A 763 -11.07 7.69 -13.18
N PRO A 764 -10.87 6.38 -12.98
CA PRO A 764 -11.50 5.33 -13.79
C PRO A 764 -13.03 5.24 -13.65
N PHE A 765 -13.66 5.98 -12.72
CA PHE A 765 -15.10 5.86 -12.45
C PHE A 765 -16.00 6.94 -13.09
N ASN A 766 -15.48 8.03 -13.67
CA ASN A 766 -16.31 9.11 -14.22
C ASN A 766 -16.72 8.92 -15.69
N SER A 767 -16.23 7.91 -16.39
CA SER A 767 -16.57 7.70 -17.83
C SER A 767 -17.94 7.06 -18.10
N ILE A 768 -18.74 6.74 -17.09
CA ILE A 768 -20.05 6.10 -17.28
C ILE A 768 -21.23 7.11 -17.33
N CYS A 769 -21.05 8.32 -16.82
CA CYS A 769 -22.15 9.31 -16.78
C CYS A 769 -22.33 10.15 -18.05
N SER A 770 -21.37 10.23 -18.96
CA SER A 770 -21.46 11.11 -20.15
C SER A 770 -22.07 10.48 -21.39
N GLN A 771 -22.44 9.20 -21.39
CA GLN A 771 -23.08 8.54 -22.55
C GLN A 771 -24.62 8.37 -22.45
N VAL A 772 -25.27 8.86 -21.39
CA VAL A 772 -26.73 8.73 -21.22
C VAL A 772 -27.49 10.01 -21.59
N SER A 773 -26.82 11.09 -22.03
CA SER A 773 -27.49 12.35 -22.42
C SER A 773 -27.64 12.56 -23.93
N SER A 774 -27.41 11.53 -24.75
CA SER A 774 -27.66 11.60 -26.19
C SER A 774 -28.29 10.33 -26.74
N MET A 775 -29.51 10.00 -26.29
CA MET A 775 -30.52 9.22 -27.03
C MET A 775 -31.91 9.68 -26.62
#